data_fdf30520d49fc3864d89bf5164f0fce1
#
_entry.id   fdf30520d49fc3864d89bf5164f0fce1
#
_cell.length_a   1.000
_cell.length_b   1.000
_cell.length_c   1.000
_cell.angle_alpha   90.00
_cell.angle_beta   90.00
_cell.angle_gamma   90.00
#
_symmetry.space_group_name_H-M   'P 1'
#
loop_
_entity.id
_entity.type
_entity.pdbx_description
1 polymer ?
#
loop_
_entity_poly.entity_id
_entity_poly.type
_entity_poly.pdbx_seq_one_letter_code
_entity_poly.pdbx_strand_id
1 'polypeptide(L)'
;MVAAGLGVGPADGLTTAEAMARLVRIGPNELREKPRRAMWRRLASQFGDPLVGLLLAAIVVAVGAWWVDGASGVPVDAVVITGIVLANAFIGLVQEHRADTAVAALAVFTRTRSTVNRDGEIRAIPARDLVPGDILVLTEGDRVGADARLLETTGLMTREASLTGESGAVAKMVAALTGDPGLGDRRNMVFRGTDVVQGRGRAVVTATGMRTEMGAIAEMLERTAVEVSPLEREVARVSRALGALVGAVALVTMATLALVSRPETLGAWVDVLLMGVSLAVAAVPEGLPAVLSLVLAIGVLELARHNAVMKDLHSVGTLGAASVICSDKTGTLTRNEMTVQVVATASGRLALTDSGGDPPARARDEATTLLRAAAWCTNAALRTQPDGTWEVQGDPTEAALLVAHHTLHAGETSTAFAREVELPFTSERRMMSVVGRGGPDGRRVMASKGAPDVLLERCASRLIGGDIVPLDVSARERIHAEIVDLSGRGYRTLGVAWRAVGGDEAPSEAAPMHETGLTWLGVVGIIDPPRPEAAPAIAEARRAGVRTVLITGDHPRTAHRIAVDLGIIDEPEGVVTGREVDAMDDRELAEAVGRISVFARVAPEHKLRIVDALQAAGHVVAMTGDGVNDAPALKAADIGVAMGMSGTEVTKGAGRMILGDDNYATIVSAIRRGRRIFDNIAKFLRYLLSSNLGEVLTVFLGVTLAGVIGLRDGGGPESVVLPLLATQILWINLVTDSGPALAMGVDPETDDVMARRPRRRDDRIIDRAMWGRMALVGIVMAVATLLTIDLLLPGGLIEGSASLEVARTAGFTTLVLAQLVNAFSSRSHTRSAFRRSTANRWLWAAVALGAALQVAVVHVPLLQHAFGTAALSAGEWSITAVMASTVLWAVELAKYLARRRDQSSSSSTSQSSSHSGSNPPSNEAASRSAPRTVSRSDVADARCGSVTTPPSPASSEFRTARRTSSFMNDAVVPSVCAITGPASTMRCSTGLR
;
A
#
# COMPACT_ATOMS: atom_id res chain seq x y z
N MET A 1 -45.85 12.71 6.66
CA MET A 1 -46.49 12.29 5.40
C MET A 1 -45.64 11.23 4.67
N VAL A 2 -44.35 11.49 4.32
CA VAL A 2 -43.55 10.52 3.56
C VAL A 2 -43.31 9.22 4.31
N ALA A 3 -42.97 9.25 5.60
CA ALA A 3 -42.81 8.05 6.42
C ALA A 3 -44.12 7.24 6.53
N ALA A 4 -45.28 7.92 6.71
CA ALA A 4 -46.59 7.29 6.73
C ALA A 4 -46.94 6.67 5.38
N GLY A 5 -46.59 7.32 4.24
CA GLY A 5 -46.79 6.76 2.91
C GLY A 5 -45.93 5.52 2.63
N LEU A 6 -44.81 5.35 3.34
CA LEU A 6 -43.97 4.14 3.33
C LEU A 6 -44.36 3.10 4.40
N GLY A 7 -45.38 3.40 5.19
CA GLY A 7 -45.88 2.49 6.26
C GLY A 7 -44.87 2.35 7.41
N VAL A 8 -44.17 3.41 7.81
CA VAL A 8 -43.11 3.36 8.82
C VAL A 8 -43.35 4.36 9.92
N GLY A 9 -43.25 3.92 11.17
CA GLY A 9 -43.23 4.79 12.35
C GLY A 9 -41.88 5.50 12.49
N PRO A 10 -41.83 6.83 12.61
CA PRO A 10 -40.54 7.52 12.75
C PRO A 10 -39.75 7.15 14.02
N ALA A 11 -40.44 6.71 15.09
CA ALA A 11 -39.80 6.36 16.35
C ALA A 11 -39.17 4.96 16.32
N ASP A 12 -39.88 3.96 15.83
CA ASP A 12 -39.53 2.54 15.93
C ASP A 12 -38.81 2.03 14.67
N GLY A 13 -38.98 2.71 13.54
CA GLY A 13 -38.42 2.29 12.22
C GLY A 13 -39.17 1.07 11.65
N LEU A 14 -38.54 0.38 10.69
CA LEU A 14 -39.03 -0.88 10.16
C LEU A 14 -38.72 -2.03 11.12
N THR A 15 -39.58 -3.04 11.14
CA THR A 15 -39.19 -4.33 11.75
C THR A 15 -38.16 -5.04 10.87
N THR A 16 -37.29 -5.83 11.49
CA THR A 16 -36.26 -6.60 10.73
C THR A 16 -36.91 -7.54 9.72
N ALA A 17 -38.07 -8.14 10.05
CA ALA A 17 -38.83 -9.03 9.15
C ALA A 17 -39.33 -8.27 7.90
N GLU A 18 -39.94 -7.10 8.09
CA GLU A 18 -40.44 -6.28 6.98
C GLU A 18 -39.27 -5.73 6.12
N ALA A 19 -38.17 -5.31 6.74
CA ALA A 19 -36.98 -4.90 6.00
C ALA A 19 -36.42 -6.00 5.10
N MET A 20 -36.41 -7.25 5.62
CA MET A 20 -35.97 -8.42 4.85
C MET A 20 -36.93 -8.73 3.70
N ALA A 21 -38.26 -8.65 3.94
CA ALA A 21 -39.25 -8.84 2.89
C ALA A 21 -39.13 -7.77 1.78
N ARG A 22 -38.89 -6.51 2.14
CA ARG A 22 -38.61 -5.43 1.19
C ARG A 22 -37.32 -5.65 0.42
N LEU A 23 -36.24 -6.11 1.07
CA LEU A 23 -34.98 -6.44 0.44
C LEU A 23 -35.11 -7.51 -0.64
N VAL A 24 -35.88 -8.57 -0.36
CA VAL A 24 -36.15 -9.63 -1.34
C VAL A 24 -36.99 -9.11 -2.51
N ARG A 25 -38.00 -8.24 -2.25
CA ARG A 25 -38.88 -7.69 -3.29
C ARG A 25 -38.21 -6.63 -4.17
N ILE A 26 -37.38 -5.75 -3.59
CA ILE A 26 -36.83 -4.57 -4.23
C ILE A 26 -35.42 -4.85 -4.76
N GLY A 27 -34.69 -5.77 -4.14
CA GLY A 27 -33.30 -6.08 -4.37
C GLY A 27 -32.34 -5.24 -3.50
N PRO A 28 -31.06 -5.59 -3.51
CA PRO A 28 -30.03 -4.90 -2.73
C PRO A 28 -29.81 -3.46 -3.20
N ASN A 29 -29.44 -2.60 -2.25
CA ASN A 29 -29.08 -1.21 -2.54
C ASN A 29 -27.66 -1.14 -3.12
N GLU A 30 -27.51 -1.63 -4.34
CA GLU A 30 -26.24 -1.61 -5.10
C GLU A 30 -26.47 -0.92 -6.45
N LEU A 31 -25.45 -0.20 -6.93
CA LEU A 31 -25.43 0.24 -8.31
C LEU A 31 -25.13 -0.98 -9.18
N ARG A 32 -25.69 -1.03 -10.39
CA ARG A 32 -25.38 -2.11 -11.32
C ARG A 32 -23.88 -2.15 -11.52
N GLU A 33 -23.22 -3.21 -11.05
CA GLU A 33 -21.89 -3.53 -11.52
C GLU A 33 -21.98 -3.86 -13.01
N LYS A 34 -20.97 -3.45 -13.78
CA LYS A 34 -20.87 -3.89 -15.18
C LYS A 34 -21.08 -5.39 -15.21
N PRO A 35 -22.06 -5.91 -15.97
CA PRO A 35 -22.36 -7.34 -15.98
C PRO A 35 -21.07 -8.09 -16.29
N ARG A 36 -20.70 -9.04 -15.44
CA ARG A 36 -19.54 -9.89 -15.67
C ARG A 36 -19.67 -10.44 -17.07
N ARG A 37 -18.69 -10.15 -17.93
CA ARG A 37 -18.71 -10.63 -19.32
C ARG A 37 -18.97 -12.13 -19.29
N ALA A 38 -19.93 -12.59 -20.06
CA ALA A 38 -20.24 -14.02 -20.18
C ALA A 38 -18.98 -14.78 -20.58
N MET A 39 -18.78 -15.97 -20.04
CA MET A 39 -17.57 -16.76 -20.20
C MET A 39 -17.16 -16.95 -21.67
N TRP A 40 -18.15 -17.14 -22.55
CA TRP A 40 -17.91 -17.23 -23.99
C TRP A 40 -17.40 -15.92 -24.61
N ARG A 41 -17.85 -14.73 -24.11
CA ARG A 41 -17.34 -13.44 -24.58
C ARG A 41 -15.90 -13.19 -24.10
N ARG A 42 -15.55 -13.67 -22.92
CA ARG A 42 -14.18 -13.66 -22.40
C ARG A 42 -13.28 -14.57 -23.23
N LEU A 43 -13.74 -15.77 -23.57
CA LEU A 43 -13.05 -16.65 -24.47
C LEU A 43 -12.88 -16.00 -25.85
N ALA A 44 -13.96 -15.42 -26.40
CA ALA A 44 -13.91 -14.73 -27.69
C ALA A 44 -12.97 -13.50 -27.67
N SER A 45 -12.85 -12.79 -26.53
CA SER A 45 -11.91 -11.67 -26.43
C SER A 45 -10.43 -12.09 -26.45
N GLN A 46 -10.10 -13.33 -26.09
CA GLN A 46 -8.74 -13.88 -26.26
C GLN A 46 -8.34 -13.98 -27.73
N PHE A 47 -9.31 -14.23 -28.63
CA PHE A 47 -9.08 -14.27 -30.07
C PHE A 47 -9.07 -12.89 -30.75
N GLY A 48 -9.40 -11.82 -30.02
CA GLY A 48 -9.32 -10.43 -30.47
C GLY A 48 -7.93 -9.80 -30.36
N ASP A 49 -6.96 -10.50 -29.78
CA ASP A 49 -5.58 -10.04 -29.70
C ASP A 49 -4.95 -10.09 -31.11
N PRO A 50 -4.29 -9.01 -31.59
CA PRO A 50 -3.59 -9.00 -32.86
C PRO A 50 -2.59 -10.13 -33.01
N LEU A 51 -2.01 -10.60 -31.92
CA LEU A 51 -1.03 -11.67 -31.90
C LEU A 51 -1.69 -13.05 -32.14
N VAL A 52 -2.86 -13.29 -31.54
CA VAL A 52 -3.66 -14.48 -31.82
C VAL A 52 -4.19 -14.42 -33.27
N GLY A 53 -4.49 -13.23 -33.77
CA GLY A 53 -4.83 -13.03 -35.18
C GLY A 53 -3.72 -13.51 -36.14
N LEU A 54 -2.45 -13.29 -35.79
CA LEU A 54 -1.30 -13.81 -36.52
C LEU A 54 -1.24 -15.33 -36.49
N LEU A 55 -1.48 -15.96 -35.33
CA LEU A 55 -1.53 -17.42 -35.21
C LEU A 55 -2.68 -18.04 -36.05
N LEU A 56 -3.83 -17.39 -36.07
CA LEU A 56 -4.95 -17.80 -36.92
C LEU A 56 -4.58 -17.71 -38.41
N ALA A 57 -3.85 -16.67 -38.81
CA ALA A 57 -3.31 -16.55 -40.15
C ALA A 57 -2.30 -17.69 -40.44
N ALA A 58 -1.45 -18.02 -39.41
CA ALA A 58 -0.53 -19.17 -39.55
C ALA A 58 -1.25 -20.49 -39.78
N ILE A 59 -2.36 -20.75 -39.08
CA ILE A 59 -3.20 -21.94 -39.29
C ILE A 59 -3.73 -21.97 -40.74
N VAL A 60 -4.24 -20.82 -41.21
CA VAL A 60 -4.75 -20.73 -42.61
C VAL A 60 -3.66 -21.03 -43.60
N VAL A 61 -2.45 -20.50 -43.42
CA VAL A 61 -1.29 -20.75 -44.29
C VAL A 61 -0.89 -22.22 -44.22
N ALA A 62 -0.81 -22.83 -43.04
CA ALA A 62 -0.45 -24.24 -42.86
C ALA A 62 -1.48 -25.19 -43.49
N VAL A 63 -2.78 -24.89 -43.40
CA VAL A 63 -3.83 -25.63 -44.09
C VAL A 63 -3.72 -25.43 -45.58
N GLY A 64 -3.43 -24.22 -46.08
CA GLY A 64 -3.19 -23.92 -47.48
C GLY A 64 -2.00 -24.68 -48.05
N ALA A 65 -0.89 -24.75 -47.31
CA ALA A 65 0.29 -25.54 -47.68
C ALA A 65 -0.05 -27.02 -47.81
N TRP A 66 -0.70 -27.61 -46.82
CA TRP A 66 -1.16 -28.99 -46.83
C TRP A 66 -2.09 -29.29 -48.03
N TRP A 67 -2.93 -28.34 -48.42
CA TRP A 67 -3.81 -28.51 -49.58
C TRP A 67 -3.04 -28.44 -50.90
N VAL A 68 -2.04 -27.56 -51.01
CA VAL A 68 -1.16 -27.43 -52.16
C VAL A 68 -0.30 -28.70 -52.36
N ASP A 69 0.13 -29.34 -51.27
CA ASP A 69 0.89 -30.60 -51.25
C ASP A 69 0.02 -31.85 -51.51
N GLY A 70 -1.21 -31.68 -52.01
CA GLY A 70 -2.13 -32.73 -52.41
C GLY A 70 -2.96 -33.34 -51.30
N ALA A 71 -3.08 -32.67 -50.16
CA ALA A 71 -3.94 -33.02 -49.01
C ALA A 71 -3.73 -34.45 -48.48
N SER A 72 -2.50 -34.97 -48.54
CA SER A 72 -2.16 -36.31 -48.09
C SER A 72 -1.90 -36.32 -46.55
N GLY A 73 -2.63 -37.18 -45.81
CA GLY A 73 -2.46 -37.29 -44.36
C GLY A 73 -3.16 -36.16 -43.54
N VAL A 74 -2.80 -36.04 -42.26
CA VAL A 74 -3.34 -35.00 -41.35
C VAL A 74 -2.43 -33.77 -41.39
N PRO A 75 -2.96 -32.53 -41.46
CA PRO A 75 -2.15 -31.30 -41.40
C PRO A 75 -1.64 -31.07 -39.97
N VAL A 76 -0.55 -31.77 -39.64
CA VAL A 76 -0.03 -31.85 -38.25
C VAL A 76 0.26 -30.44 -37.68
N ASP A 77 0.93 -29.60 -38.47
CA ASP A 77 1.26 -28.23 -38.02
C ASP A 77 0.01 -27.41 -37.71
N ALA A 78 -1.00 -27.44 -38.57
CA ALA A 78 -2.26 -26.73 -38.34
C ALA A 78 -3.00 -27.26 -37.10
N VAL A 79 -2.98 -28.58 -36.87
CA VAL A 79 -3.60 -29.22 -35.70
C VAL A 79 -2.86 -28.84 -34.43
N VAL A 80 -1.53 -28.88 -34.42
CA VAL A 80 -0.70 -28.53 -33.27
C VAL A 80 -0.83 -27.05 -32.94
N ILE A 81 -0.73 -26.14 -33.92
CA ILE A 81 -0.92 -24.69 -33.71
C ILE A 81 -2.32 -24.43 -33.16
N THR A 82 -3.37 -25.06 -33.70
CA THR A 82 -4.74 -24.93 -33.17
C THR A 82 -4.84 -25.41 -31.73
N GLY A 83 -4.24 -26.55 -31.39
CA GLY A 83 -4.20 -27.09 -30.04
C GLY A 83 -3.52 -26.12 -29.06
N ILE A 84 -2.41 -25.51 -29.47
CA ILE A 84 -1.68 -24.53 -28.67
C ILE A 84 -2.50 -23.24 -28.49
N VAL A 85 -3.14 -22.70 -29.52
CA VAL A 85 -4.01 -21.52 -29.43
C VAL A 85 -5.17 -21.77 -28.46
N LEU A 86 -5.78 -22.95 -28.51
CA LEU A 86 -6.85 -23.34 -27.59
C LEU A 86 -6.33 -23.47 -26.13
N ALA A 87 -5.16 -24.09 -25.96
CA ALA A 87 -4.52 -24.22 -24.65
C ALA A 87 -4.17 -22.84 -24.05
N ASN A 88 -3.62 -21.93 -24.86
CA ASN A 88 -3.31 -20.57 -24.45
C ASN A 88 -4.58 -19.80 -24.07
N ALA A 89 -5.63 -19.87 -24.86
CA ALA A 89 -6.90 -19.25 -24.56
C ALA A 89 -7.52 -19.80 -23.25
N PHE A 90 -7.39 -21.11 -23.00
CA PHE A 90 -7.84 -21.73 -21.75
C PHE A 90 -7.02 -21.28 -20.53
N ILE A 91 -5.68 -21.26 -20.66
CA ILE A 91 -4.78 -20.78 -19.59
C ILE A 91 -5.05 -19.31 -19.29
N GLY A 92 -5.20 -18.46 -20.31
CA GLY A 92 -5.56 -17.05 -20.15
C GLY A 92 -6.89 -16.87 -19.43
N LEU A 93 -7.91 -17.65 -19.78
CA LEU A 93 -9.21 -17.62 -19.11
C LEU A 93 -9.13 -18.01 -17.61
N VAL A 94 -8.36 -19.06 -17.29
CA VAL A 94 -8.15 -19.50 -15.90
C VAL A 94 -7.39 -18.42 -15.10
N GLN A 95 -6.39 -17.80 -15.68
CA GLN A 95 -5.61 -16.73 -15.04
C GLN A 95 -6.47 -15.47 -14.82
N GLU A 96 -7.25 -15.04 -15.81
CA GLU A 96 -8.19 -13.92 -15.69
C GLU A 96 -9.23 -14.18 -14.60
N HIS A 97 -9.78 -15.40 -14.57
CA HIS A 97 -10.74 -15.77 -13.52
C HIS A 97 -10.13 -15.74 -12.12
N ARG A 98 -8.90 -16.21 -11.95
CA ARG A 98 -8.17 -16.12 -10.66
C ARG A 98 -7.88 -14.68 -10.25
N ALA A 99 -7.49 -13.82 -11.19
CA ALA A 99 -7.26 -12.40 -10.94
C ALA A 99 -8.56 -11.70 -10.49
N ASP A 100 -9.67 -11.93 -11.19
CA ASP A 100 -10.99 -11.38 -10.83
C ASP A 100 -11.45 -11.85 -9.44
N THR A 101 -11.24 -13.12 -9.11
CA THR A 101 -11.61 -13.67 -7.80
C THR A 101 -10.78 -13.03 -6.67
N ALA A 102 -9.50 -12.78 -6.91
CA ALA A 102 -8.62 -12.10 -5.98
C ALA A 102 -9.09 -10.66 -5.70
N VAL A 103 -9.46 -9.92 -6.75
CA VAL A 103 -10.00 -8.56 -6.62
C VAL A 103 -11.36 -8.56 -5.92
N ALA A 104 -12.25 -9.50 -6.26
CA ALA A 104 -13.57 -9.61 -5.62
C ALA A 104 -13.47 -9.89 -4.11
N ALA A 105 -12.47 -10.67 -3.67
CA ALA A 105 -12.23 -10.90 -2.25
C ALA A 105 -11.87 -9.63 -1.47
N LEU A 106 -11.27 -8.63 -2.12
CA LEU A 106 -10.92 -7.34 -1.50
C LEU A 106 -12.14 -6.43 -1.34
N ALA A 107 -13.16 -6.56 -2.19
CA ALA A 107 -14.38 -5.74 -2.11
C ALA A 107 -15.13 -5.91 -0.77
N VAL A 108 -14.89 -7.00 -0.05
CA VAL A 108 -15.47 -7.22 1.30
C VAL A 108 -14.96 -6.17 2.30
N PHE A 109 -13.70 -5.75 2.19
CA PHE A 109 -13.08 -4.79 3.11
C PHE A 109 -13.46 -3.33 2.83
N THR A 110 -14.08 -3.05 1.69
CA THR A 110 -14.46 -1.69 1.26
C THR A 110 -15.96 -1.43 1.36
N ARG A 111 -16.72 -2.32 2.00
CA ARG A 111 -18.18 -2.19 2.08
C ARG A 111 -18.59 -1.10 3.05
N THR A 112 -19.27 -0.09 2.51
CA THR A 112 -19.89 1.00 3.28
C THR A 112 -20.94 0.45 4.24
N ARG A 113 -20.94 0.96 5.48
CA ARG A 113 -21.98 0.68 6.48
C ARG A 113 -22.87 1.92 6.64
N SER A 114 -24.09 1.71 7.08
CA SER A 114 -25.03 2.78 7.41
C SER A 114 -25.71 2.46 8.73
N THR A 115 -25.91 3.49 9.56
CA THR A 115 -26.61 3.37 10.83
C THR A 115 -28.09 3.56 10.61
N VAL A 116 -28.90 2.60 11.07
CA VAL A 116 -30.36 2.62 10.93
C VAL A 116 -31.04 2.39 12.28
N ASN A 117 -32.27 2.88 12.40
CA ASN A 117 -33.18 2.49 13.47
C ASN A 117 -34.16 1.46 12.94
N ARG A 118 -34.05 0.22 13.43
CA ARG A 118 -34.99 -0.90 13.18
C ARG A 118 -35.40 -1.56 14.49
N ASP A 119 -36.63 -1.97 14.60
CA ASP A 119 -37.21 -2.55 15.81
C ASP A 119 -37.09 -1.65 17.06
N GLY A 120 -36.96 -0.31 16.88
CA GLY A 120 -36.66 0.65 17.94
C GLY A 120 -35.22 0.71 18.39
N GLU A 121 -34.30 -0.06 17.77
CA GLU A 121 -32.90 -0.10 18.11
C GLU A 121 -32.03 0.51 16.99
N ILE A 122 -31.00 1.30 17.40
CA ILE A 122 -30.00 1.85 16.49
C ILE A 122 -28.94 0.79 16.25
N ARG A 123 -28.76 0.39 14.98
CA ARG A 123 -27.78 -0.60 14.59
C ARG A 123 -27.06 -0.23 13.29
N ALA A 124 -25.81 -0.62 13.15
CA ALA A 124 -25.04 -0.43 11.91
C ALA A 124 -25.21 -1.66 11.01
N ILE A 125 -25.74 -1.45 9.80
CA ILE A 125 -25.93 -2.50 8.79
C ILE A 125 -25.07 -2.23 7.56
N PRO A 126 -24.77 -3.24 6.71
CA PRO A 126 -24.19 -2.98 5.39
C PRO A 126 -25.14 -2.08 4.58
N ALA A 127 -24.61 -1.02 3.94
CA ALA A 127 -25.43 -0.10 3.15
C ALA A 127 -26.19 -0.79 2.01
N ARG A 128 -25.73 -1.93 1.53
CA ARG A 128 -26.40 -2.78 0.54
C ARG A 128 -27.75 -3.33 1.03
N ASP A 129 -27.92 -3.45 2.34
CA ASP A 129 -29.13 -4.03 2.96
C ASP A 129 -30.17 -2.97 3.33
N LEU A 130 -29.93 -1.70 2.93
CA LEU A 130 -30.88 -0.60 3.05
C LEU A 130 -32.07 -0.79 2.11
N VAL A 131 -33.28 -0.54 2.62
CA VAL A 131 -34.51 -0.60 1.86
C VAL A 131 -35.33 0.68 2.02
N PRO A 132 -36.19 1.06 1.06
CA PRO A 132 -37.12 2.17 1.22
C PRO A 132 -37.99 1.95 2.47
N GLY A 133 -38.01 2.98 3.33
CA GLY A 133 -38.68 2.93 4.64
C GLY A 133 -37.74 2.77 5.83
N ASP A 134 -36.47 2.41 5.65
CA ASP A 134 -35.47 2.46 6.74
C ASP A 134 -35.31 3.88 7.28
N ILE A 135 -35.11 4.01 8.58
CA ILE A 135 -34.79 5.28 9.22
C ILE A 135 -33.27 5.37 9.39
N LEU A 136 -32.62 6.17 8.56
CA LEU A 136 -31.19 6.48 8.69
C LEU A 136 -30.95 7.39 9.91
N VAL A 137 -29.91 7.08 10.66
CA VAL A 137 -29.33 7.94 11.69
C VAL A 137 -28.01 8.45 11.15
N LEU A 138 -27.91 9.75 10.94
CA LEU A 138 -26.80 10.44 10.30
C LEU A 138 -26.03 11.25 11.32
N THR A 139 -24.71 11.09 11.32
CA THR A 139 -23.75 11.83 12.16
C THR A 139 -22.60 12.36 11.30
N GLU A 140 -21.88 13.32 11.82
CA GLU A 140 -20.70 13.87 11.15
C GLU A 140 -19.70 12.79 10.78
N GLY A 141 -19.20 12.81 9.54
CA GLY A 141 -18.31 11.80 8.98
C GLY A 141 -19.01 10.62 8.29
N ASP A 142 -20.33 10.50 8.41
CA ASP A 142 -21.07 9.46 7.73
C ASP A 142 -21.18 9.72 6.24
N ARG A 143 -21.17 8.65 5.46
CA ARG A 143 -21.56 8.67 4.06
C ARG A 143 -22.98 8.21 3.92
N VAL A 144 -23.81 9.02 3.25
CA VAL A 144 -25.22 8.72 3.05
C VAL A 144 -25.36 7.49 2.14
N GLY A 145 -25.97 6.41 2.66
CA GLY A 145 -26.06 5.12 1.97
C GLY A 145 -27.17 5.03 0.92
N ALA A 146 -28.19 5.86 1.01
CA ALA A 146 -29.36 5.85 0.11
C ALA A 146 -30.00 7.23 0.07
N ASP A 147 -30.84 7.52 -0.93
CA ASP A 147 -31.58 8.77 -0.96
C ASP A 147 -32.68 8.75 0.10
N ALA A 148 -32.72 9.78 0.94
CA ALA A 148 -33.61 9.80 2.07
C ALA A 148 -34.17 11.19 2.34
N ARG A 149 -35.43 11.22 2.84
CA ARG A 149 -36.15 12.43 3.24
C ARG A 149 -35.92 12.71 4.73
N LEU A 150 -35.42 13.89 5.06
CA LEU A 150 -35.16 14.29 6.43
C LEU A 150 -36.44 14.38 7.27
N LEU A 151 -36.35 13.78 8.47
CA LEU A 151 -37.39 13.81 9.50
C LEU A 151 -37.00 14.75 10.64
N GLU A 152 -35.71 14.75 11.01
CA GLU A 152 -35.13 15.56 12.07
C GLU A 152 -33.73 16.03 11.65
N THR A 153 -33.35 17.25 12.08
CA THR A 153 -31.99 17.78 11.84
C THR A 153 -31.56 18.70 12.95
N THR A 154 -30.29 18.59 13.35
CA THR A 154 -29.61 19.51 14.29
C THR A 154 -28.32 19.97 13.65
N GLY A 155 -28.33 21.13 12.98
CA GLY A 155 -27.16 21.70 12.32
C GLY A 155 -26.58 20.83 11.20
N LEU A 156 -27.37 19.95 10.58
CA LEU A 156 -26.90 19.02 9.56
C LEU A 156 -26.47 19.76 8.30
N MET A 157 -25.25 19.52 7.86
CA MET A 157 -24.71 19.98 6.60
C MET A 157 -24.16 18.81 5.80
N THR A 158 -24.44 18.77 4.50
CA THR A 158 -23.93 17.73 3.59
C THR A 158 -23.11 18.32 2.47
N ARG A 159 -22.06 17.60 2.03
CA ARG A 159 -21.31 17.94 0.82
C ARG A 159 -21.87 17.14 -0.34
N GLU A 160 -22.39 17.85 -1.33
CA GLU A 160 -23.10 17.26 -2.47
C GLU A 160 -22.34 17.43 -3.80
N ALA A 161 -21.06 17.73 -3.73
CA ALA A 161 -20.22 17.99 -4.91
C ALA A 161 -20.24 16.84 -5.95
N SER A 162 -20.42 15.59 -5.51
CA SER A 162 -20.55 14.43 -6.38
C SER A 162 -21.82 14.42 -7.24
N LEU A 163 -22.82 15.18 -6.85
CA LEU A 163 -24.12 15.28 -7.53
C LEU A 163 -24.34 16.62 -8.22
N THR A 164 -23.96 17.72 -7.56
CA THR A 164 -24.23 19.09 -8.02
C THR A 164 -23.03 19.75 -8.69
N GLY A 165 -21.84 19.23 -8.49
CA GLY A 165 -20.57 19.86 -8.91
C GLY A 165 -20.12 21.00 -8.00
N GLU A 166 -20.93 21.44 -7.05
CA GLU A 166 -20.61 22.53 -6.12
C GLU A 166 -19.91 21.98 -4.87
N SER A 167 -18.74 22.50 -4.52
CA SER A 167 -17.91 22.04 -3.41
C SER A 167 -18.38 22.53 -2.02
N GLY A 168 -19.28 23.50 -1.98
CA GLY A 168 -19.82 24.06 -0.75
C GLY A 168 -20.67 23.06 0.04
N ALA A 169 -20.62 23.15 1.38
CA ALA A 169 -21.53 22.37 2.25
C ALA A 169 -22.94 22.98 2.24
N VAL A 170 -23.94 22.13 2.05
CA VAL A 170 -25.35 22.52 1.95
C VAL A 170 -26.03 22.29 3.30
N ALA A 171 -26.56 23.38 3.89
CA ALA A 171 -27.34 23.28 5.13
C ALA A 171 -28.69 22.62 4.85
N LYS A 172 -29.03 21.60 5.65
CA LYS A 172 -30.25 20.80 5.50
C LYS A 172 -31.36 21.24 6.44
N MET A 173 -32.61 21.08 5.99
CA MET A 173 -33.81 21.44 6.76
C MET A 173 -34.92 20.38 6.64
N VAL A 174 -35.86 20.38 7.56
CA VAL A 174 -37.00 19.43 7.55
C VAL A 174 -38.22 19.99 6.78
N ALA A 175 -38.31 21.30 6.62
CA ALA A 175 -39.47 21.97 6.02
C ALA A 175 -39.83 21.42 4.62
N ALA A 176 -41.11 21.39 4.28
CA ALA A 176 -41.54 21.05 2.95
C ALA A 176 -41.13 22.17 1.98
N LEU A 177 -40.64 21.81 0.81
CA LEU A 177 -40.33 22.76 -0.27
C LEU A 177 -41.54 22.93 -1.18
N THR A 178 -41.68 24.12 -1.72
CA THR A 178 -42.76 24.43 -2.68
C THR A 178 -42.22 24.30 -4.11
N GLY A 179 -43.04 23.78 -5.03
CA GLY A 179 -42.65 23.54 -6.43
C GLY A 179 -41.85 22.25 -6.64
N ASP A 180 -41.15 22.19 -7.76
CA ASP A 180 -40.19 21.14 -8.09
C ASP A 180 -38.76 21.71 -8.12
N PRO A 181 -38.08 21.79 -6.95
CA PRO A 181 -36.75 22.39 -6.90
C PRO A 181 -35.73 21.49 -7.59
N GLY A 182 -34.74 22.12 -8.21
CA GLY A 182 -33.57 21.41 -8.75
C GLY A 182 -32.87 20.59 -7.70
N LEU A 183 -31.99 19.63 -8.11
CA LEU A 183 -31.37 18.67 -7.21
C LEU A 183 -30.58 19.37 -6.07
N GLY A 184 -29.81 20.42 -6.37
CA GLY A 184 -29.02 21.17 -5.38
C GLY A 184 -29.87 21.97 -4.39
N ASP A 185 -31.14 22.28 -4.74
CA ASP A 185 -32.05 23.03 -3.90
C ASP A 185 -32.95 22.18 -3.01
N ARG A 186 -32.89 20.83 -3.15
CA ARG A 186 -33.63 19.88 -2.33
C ARG A 186 -33.05 19.73 -0.93
N ARG A 187 -33.01 20.84 -0.18
CA ARG A 187 -32.40 20.91 1.17
C ARG A 187 -33.09 20.03 2.20
N ASN A 188 -34.25 19.48 1.92
CA ASN A 188 -35.00 18.58 2.80
C ASN A 188 -34.72 17.10 2.52
N MET A 189 -33.76 16.80 1.65
CA MET A 189 -33.32 15.45 1.32
C MET A 189 -31.80 15.31 1.53
N VAL A 190 -31.37 14.08 1.73
CA VAL A 190 -29.98 13.65 1.64
C VAL A 190 -29.86 12.59 0.56
N PHE A 191 -28.74 12.54 -0.13
CA PHE A 191 -28.58 11.73 -1.32
C PHE A 191 -27.46 10.71 -1.15
N ARG A 192 -27.63 9.54 -1.75
CA ARG A 192 -26.61 8.48 -1.75
C ARG A 192 -25.28 9.00 -2.28
N GLY A 193 -24.19 8.66 -1.55
CA GLY A 193 -22.82 8.98 -1.94
C GLY A 193 -22.38 10.38 -1.56
N THR A 194 -23.25 11.20 -0.92
CA THR A 194 -22.88 12.48 -0.31
C THR A 194 -22.38 12.27 1.12
N ASP A 195 -21.68 13.25 1.65
CA ASP A 195 -20.97 13.16 2.91
C ASP A 195 -21.56 14.12 3.94
N VAL A 196 -21.80 13.65 5.16
CA VAL A 196 -22.20 14.50 6.29
C VAL A 196 -20.96 15.20 6.82
N VAL A 197 -20.89 16.52 6.66
CA VAL A 197 -19.71 17.30 7.07
C VAL A 197 -19.87 17.98 8.42
N GLN A 198 -21.12 18.11 8.90
CA GLN A 198 -21.42 18.69 10.22
C GLN A 198 -22.81 18.29 10.68
N GLY A 199 -22.97 18.19 12.00
CA GLY A 199 -24.26 18.01 12.67
C GLY A 199 -24.79 16.59 12.60
N ARG A 200 -26.08 16.42 12.91
CA ARG A 200 -26.76 15.13 12.96
C ARG A 200 -28.19 15.23 12.43
N GLY A 201 -28.72 14.10 11.95
CA GLY A 201 -30.10 14.06 11.47
C GLY A 201 -30.68 12.64 11.42
N ARG A 202 -32.00 12.56 11.27
CA ARG A 202 -32.72 11.32 10.97
C ARG A 202 -33.48 11.48 9.67
N ALA A 203 -33.42 10.47 8.82
CA ALA A 203 -34.05 10.52 7.51
C ALA A 203 -34.70 9.18 7.16
N VAL A 204 -35.85 9.20 6.47
CA VAL A 204 -36.48 7.99 5.93
C VAL A 204 -35.98 7.73 4.51
N VAL A 205 -35.48 6.52 4.24
CA VAL A 205 -35.03 6.10 2.92
C VAL A 205 -36.20 6.10 1.94
N THR A 206 -36.04 6.82 0.82
CA THR A 206 -37.03 6.95 -0.24
C THR A 206 -36.70 6.16 -1.48
N ALA A 207 -35.39 6.08 -1.83
CA ALA A 207 -34.91 5.36 -3.00
C ALA A 207 -33.59 4.64 -2.72
N THR A 208 -33.39 3.49 -3.38
CA THR A 208 -32.21 2.63 -3.25
C THR A 208 -31.73 2.15 -4.62
N GLY A 209 -30.43 1.78 -4.71
CA GLY A 209 -29.82 1.20 -5.92
C GLY A 209 -29.84 2.15 -7.11
N MET A 210 -30.24 1.64 -8.26
CA MET A 210 -30.34 2.40 -9.51
C MET A 210 -31.43 3.46 -9.51
N ARG A 211 -32.32 3.46 -8.53
CA ARG A 211 -33.39 4.45 -8.39
C ARG A 211 -32.99 5.69 -7.59
N THR A 212 -31.75 5.75 -7.09
CA THR A 212 -31.16 6.93 -6.47
C THR A 212 -30.68 7.91 -7.54
N GLU A 213 -30.53 9.20 -7.19
CA GLU A 213 -29.94 10.19 -8.10
C GLU A 213 -28.55 9.78 -8.57
N MET A 214 -27.73 9.19 -7.67
CA MET A 214 -26.44 8.61 -8.03
C MET A 214 -26.59 7.43 -8.98
N GLY A 215 -27.65 6.64 -8.86
CA GLY A 215 -27.98 5.56 -9.79
C GLY A 215 -28.25 6.04 -11.20
N ALA A 216 -28.99 7.17 -11.33
CA ALA A 216 -29.26 7.79 -12.61
C ALA A 216 -27.95 8.30 -13.27
N ILE A 217 -27.04 8.90 -12.50
CA ILE A 217 -25.74 9.33 -12.98
C ILE A 217 -24.88 8.12 -13.40
N ALA A 218 -24.88 7.03 -12.63
CA ALA A 218 -24.15 5.81 -12.96
C ALA A 218 -24.59 5.21 -14.29
N GLU A 219 -25.90 5.25 -14.61
CA GLU A 219 -26.44 4.79 -15.89
C GLU A 219 -25.93 5.66 -17.08
N MET A 220 -25.76 6.96 -16.87
CA MET A 220 -25.16 7.84 -17.88
C MET A 220 -23.65 7.58 -18.07
N LEU A 221 -22.95 7.23 -17.00
CA LEU A 221 -21.49 6.99 -17.00
C LEU A 221 -21.09 5.59 -17.48
N GLU A 222 -22.01 4.64 -17.63
CA GLU A 222 -21.70 3.29 -18.15
C GLU A 222 -21.02 3.29 -19.54
N ARG A 223 -21.09 4.42 -20.27
CA ARG A 223 -20.53 4.61 -21.61
C ARG A 223 -19.09 5.13 -21.62
N THR A 224 -18.49 5.43 -20.46
CA THR A 224 -17.15 6.02 -20.40
C THR A 224 -16.07 4.93 -20.36
N ALA A 225 -15.04 5.08 -21.19
CA ALA A 225 -13.93 4.14 -21.31
C ALA A 225 -13.11 4.05 -20.01
N VAL A 226 -12.67 2.84 -19.66
CA VAL A 226 -11.78 2.58 -18.52
C VAL A 226 -10.39 3.15 -18.82
N GLU A 227 -9.83 3.94 -17.93
CA GLU A 227 -8.44 4.41 -18.05
C GLU A 227 -7.43 3.25 -17.93
N VAL A 228 -6.56 3.13 -18.93
CA VAL A 228 -5.47 2.14 -18.98
C VAL A 228 -4.34 2.61 -18.04
N SER A 229 -3.78 1.70 -17.24
CA SER A 229 -2.71 2.02 -16.30
C SER A 229 -1.41 2.47 -16.99
N PRO A 230 -0.56 3.29 -16.32
CA PRO A 230 0.77 3.63 -16.84
C PRO A 230 1.63 2.40 -17.16
N LEU A 231 1.56 1.37 -16.31
CA LEU A 231 2.27 0.10 -16.51
C LEU A 231 1.79 -0.65 -17.75
N GLU A 232 0.48 -0.76 -17.95
CA GLU A 232 -0.10 -1.40 -19.13
C GLU A 232 0.24 -0.62 -20.40
N ARG A 233 0.23 0.72 -20.35
CA ARG A 233 0.66 1.57 -21.49
C ARG A 233 2.13 1.32 -21.84
N GLU A 234 3.00 1.15 -20.83
CA GLU A 234 4.42 0.88 -21.06
C GLU A 234 4.63 -0.54 -21.64
N VAL A 235 3.97 -1.55 -21.09
CA VAL A 235 4.01 -2.93 -21.63
C VAL A 235 3.48 -2.95 -23.05
N ALA A 236 2.36 -2.31 -23.34
CA ALA A 236 1.81 -2.22 -24.71
C ALA A 236 2.75 -1.47 -25.67
N ARG A 237 3.52 -0.49 -25.19
CA ARG A 237 4.55 0.19 -26.00
C ARG A 237 5.70 -0.74 -26.33
N VAL A 238 6.18 -1.50 -25.36
CA VAL A 238 7.26 -2.49 -25.53
C VAL A 238 6.81 -3.59 -26.47
N SER A 239 5.60 -4.13 -26.31
CA SER A 239 5.04 -5.16 -27.19
C SER A 239 4.92 -4.66 -28.64
N ARG A 240 4.48 -3.40 -28.84
CA ARG A 240 4.42 -2.80 -30.18
C ARG A 240 5.81 -2.59 -30.79
N ALA A 241 6.79 -2.15 -30.01
CA ALA A 241 8.15 -1.96 -30.48
C ALA A 241 8.79 -3.31 -30.87
N LEU A 242 8.58 -4.34 -30.06
CA LEU A 242 9.05 -5.69 -30.36
C LEU A 242 8.35 -6.26 -31.60
N GLY A 243 7.03 -6.13 -31.69
CA GLY A 243 6.26 -6.56 -32.86
C GLY A 243 6.71 -5.87 -34.16
N ALA A 244 7.01 -4.57 -34.12
CA ALA A 244 7.54 -3.83 -35.27
C ALA A 244 8.95 -4.31 -35.65
N LEU A 245 9.84 -4.54 -34.67
CA LEU A 245 11.18 -5.08 -34.90
C LEU A 245 11.09 -6.45 -35.60
N VAL A 246 10.24 -7.30 -35.10
CA VAL A 246 10.05 -8.66 -35.63
C VAL A 246 9.41 -8.66 -37.02
N GLY A 247 8.39 -7.81 -37.20
CA GLY A 247 7.81 -7.63 -38.53
C GLY A 247 8.87 -7.20 -39.58
N ALA A 248 9.76 -6.29 -39.19
CA ALA A 248 10.88 -5.88 -40.03
C ALA A 248 11.87 -7.03 -40.30
N VAL A 249 12.23 -7.80 -39.26
CA VAL A 249 13.13 -8.95 -39.37
C VAL A 249 12.49 -10.06 -40.25
N ALA A 250 11.21 -10.36 -40.04
CA ALA A 250 10.46 -11.33 -40.87
C ALA A 250 10.42 -10.91 -42.35
N LEU A 251 10.15 -9.61 -42.59
CA LEU A 251 10.14 -9.08 -43.94
C LEU A 251 11.52 -9.19 -44.61
N VAL A 252 12.60 -8.84 -43.91
CA VAL A 252 13.97 -8.97 -44.41
C VAL A 252 14.32 -10.41 -44.68
N THR A 253 13.95 -11.35 -43.79
CA THR A 253 14.19 -12.79 -43.96
C THR A 253 13.43 -13.33 -45.17
N MET A 254 12.14 -13.02 -45.32
CA MET A 254 11.35 -13.42 -46.49
C MET A 254 11.93 -12.85 -47.78
N ALA A 255 12.33 -11.57 -47.79
CA ALA A 255 12.95 -10.95 -48.94
C ALA A 255 14.30 -11.61 -49.28
N THR A 256 15.13 -11.92 -48.30
CA THR A 256 16.41 -12.61 -48.50
C THR A 256 16.20 -14.01 -49.08
N LEU A 257 15.27 -14.77 -48.51
CA LEU A 257 14.93 -16.10 -49.02
C LEU A 257 14.38 -16.05 -50.44
N ALA A 258 13.45 -15.13 -50.71
CA ALA A 258 12.90 -14.96 -52.05
C ALA A 258 13.98 -14.59 -53.09
N LEU A 259 15.01 -13.82 -52.70
CA LEU A 259 16.13 -13.46 -53.57
C LEU A 259 17.13 -14.61 -53.75
N VAL A 260 17.37 -15.43 -52.73
CA VAL A 260 18.32 -16.54 -52.71
C VAL A 260 17.69 -17.77 -53.35
N SER A 261 16.52 -18.22 -52.94
CA SER A 261 15.86 -19.44 -53.40
C SER A 261 15.10 -19.29 -54.72
N ARG A 262 14.86 -18.05 -55.21
CA ARG A 262 14.14 -17.70 -56.43
C ARG A 262 12.94 -18.62 -56.68
N PRO A 263 11.93 -18.60 -55.78
CA PRO A 263 10.81 -19.55 -55.81
C PRO A 263 10.06 -19.49 -57.16
N GLU A 264 10.09 -20.57 -57.95
CA GLU A 264 9.42 -20.68 -59.26
C GLU A 264 8.04 -21.32 -59.10
N THR A 265 7.77 -22.04 -58.03
CA THR A 265 6.51 -22.76 -57.77
C THR A 265 5.69 -22.10 -56.67
N LEU A 266 4.37 -22.31 -56.68
CA LEU A 266 3.47 -21.84 -55.64
C LEU A 266 3.84 -22.44 -54.29
N GLY A 267 4.26 -23.71 -54.24
CA GLY A 267 4.73 -24.38 -53.00
C GLY A 267 5.94 -23.68 -52.41
N ALA A 268 6.96 -23.34 -53.21
CA ALA A 268 8.15 -22.62 -52.72
C ALA A 268 7.82 -21.21 -52.17
N TRP A 269 6.82 -20.51 -52.72
CA TRP A 269 6.33 -19.25 -52.13
C TRP A 269 5.61 -19.47 -50.82
N VAL A 270 4.86 -20.59 -50.68
CA VAL A 270 4.21 -20.96 -49.41
C VAL A 270 5.25 -21.26 -48.34
N ASP A 271 6.36 -21.94 -48.68
CA ASP A 271 7.46 -22.19 -47.73
C ASP A 271 8.12 -20.90 -47.25
N VAL A 272 8.38 -19.94 -48.14
CA VAL A 272 8.88 -18.61 -47.75
C VAL A 272 7.91 -17.89 -46.83
N LEU A 273 6.61 -17.98 -47.07
CA LEU A 273 5.59 -17.39 -46.23
C LEU A 273 5.50 -18.08 -44.87
N LEU A 274 5.56 -19.41 -44.82
CA LEU A 274 5.59 -20.20 -43.59
C LEU A 274 6.79 -19.83 -42.70
N MET A 275 7.96 -19.60 -43.32
CA MET A 275 9.15 -19.12 -42.60
C MET A 275 8.94 -17.73 -42.01
N GLY A 276 8.35 -16.80 -42.74
CA GLY A 276 8.02 -15.48 -42.25
C GLY A 276 7.02 -15.51 -41.06
N VAL A 277 6.01 -16.35 -41.21
CA VAL A 277 5.01 -16.59 -40.14
C VAL A 277 5.65 -17.23 -38.92
N SER A 278 6.51 -18.24 -39.08
CA SER A 278 7.24 -18.88 -37.97
C SER A 278 8.08 -17.88 -37.19
N LEU A 279 8.79 -16.99 -37.90
CA LEU A 279 9.57 -15.94 -37.29
C LEU A 279 8.70 -14.92 -36.57
N ALA A 280 7.55 -14.56 -37.12
CA ALA A 280 6.61 -13.65 -36.51
C ALA A 280 5.97 -14.26 -35.23
N VAL A 281 5.67 -15.55 -35.25
CA VAL A 281 5.17 -16.30 -34.06
C VAL A 281 6.21 -16.35 -32.93
N ALA A 282 7.49 -16.60 -33.27
CA ALA A 282 8.60 -16.66 -32.34
C ALA A 282 8.74 -15.41 -31.46
N ALA A 283 8.29 -14.30 -31.99
CA ALA A 283 8.48 -12.98 -31.34
C ALA A 283 7.40 -12.57 -30.37
N VAL A 284 6.33 -13.32 -30.27
CA VAL A 284 5.14 -12.96 -29.50
C VAL A 284 5.25 -13.47 -28.07
N PRO A 285 5.43 -12.59 -27.07
CA PRO A 285 5.39 -13.00 -25.67
C PRO A 285 3.94 -13.23 -25.21
N GLU A 286 3.34 -14.35 -25.60
CA GLU A 286 1.92 -14.66 -25.39
C GLU A 286 1.49 -14.62 -23.91
N GLY A 287 2.37 -15.00 -22.98
CA GLY A 287 2.08 -15.03 -21.56
C GLY A 287 2.15 -13.69 -20.82
N LEU A 288 2.69 -12.62 -21.43
CA LEU A 288 3.06 -11.40 -20.74
C LEU A 288 1.89 -10.66 -20.04
N PRO A 289 0.75 -10.36 -20.71
CA PRO A 289 -0.35 -9.65 -20.05
C PRO A 289 -0.99 -10.46 -18.93
N ALA A 290 -1.14 -11.76 -19.14
CA ALA A 290 -1.74 -12.68 -18.18
C ALA A 290 -0.87 -12.85 -16.93
N VAL A 291 0.45 -13.05 -17.09
CA VAL A 291 1.40 -13.13 -15.98
C VAL A 291 1.44 -11.82 -15.20
N LEU A 292 1.43 -10.66 -15.89
CA LEU A 292 1.42 -9.35 -15.24
C LEU A 292 0.19 -9.18 -14.35
N SER A 293 -1.00 -9.44 -14.87
CA SER A 293 -2.26 -9.32 -14.12
C SER A 293 -2.28 -10.25 -12.90
N LEU A 294 -1.81 -11.49 -13.05
CA LEU A 294 -1.77 -12.45 -11.96
C LEU A 294 -0.74 -12.05 -10.87
N VAL A 295 0.44 -11.56 -11.27
CA VAL A 295 1.46 -11.08 -10.32
C VAL A 295 0.96 -9.90 -9.52
N LEU A 296 0.28 -8.94 -10.16
CA LEU A 296 -0.36 -7.81 -9.48
C LEU A 296 -1.46 -8.27 -8.52
N ALA A 297 -2.32 -9.20 -8.93
CA ALA A 297 -3.38 -9.75 -8.09
C ALA A 297 -2.82 -10.46 -6.84
N ILE A 298 -1.79 -11.30 -7.00
CA ILE A 298 -1.11 -11.95 -5.87
C ILE A 298 -0.47 -10.89 -4.95
N GLY A 299 0.15 -9.86 -5.53
CA GLY A 299 0.74 -8.76 -4.78
C GLY A 299 -0.27 -8.01 -3.92
N VAL A 300 -1.45 -7.69 -4.47
CA VAL A 300 -2.54 -7.01 -3.74
C VAL A 300 -3.09 -7.90 -2.62
N LEU A 301 -3.27 -9.20 -2.85
CA LEU A 301 -3.65 -10.14 -1.79
C LEU A 301 -2.62 -10.20 -0.66
N GLU A 302 -1.35 -10.15 -1.00
CA GLU A 302 -0.28 -10.12 0.02
C GLU A 302 -0.29 -8.83 0.82
N LEU A 303 -0.50 -7.67 0.18
CA LEU A 303 -0.66 -6.38 0.85
C LEU A 303 -1.85 -6.41 1.81
N ALA A 304 -3.00 -6.93 1.37
CA ALA A 304 -4.21 -7.04 2.19
C ALA A 304 -4.02 -7.93 3.42
N ARG A 305 -3.29 -9.05 3.30
CA ARG A 305 -2.93 -9.91 4.45
C ARG A 305 -2.06 -9.20 5.50
N HIS A 306 -1.48 -8.07 5.15
CA HIS A 306 -0.66 -7.24 6.04
C HIS A 306 -1.31 -5.86 6.25
N ASN A 307 -2.63 -5.84 6.37
CA ASN A 307 -3.45 -4.68 6.70
C ASN A 307 -3.38 -3.51 5.71
N ALA A 308 -2.81 -3.70 4.51
CA ALA A 308 -2.78 -2.69 3.45
C ALA A 308 -3.70 -3.11 2.30
N VAL A 309 -4.96 -2.69 2.34
CA VAL A 309 -5.97 -3.06 1.36
C VAL A 309 -5.96 -2.06 0.19
N MET A 310 -5.50 -2.50 -0.98
CA MET A 310 -5.52 -1.70 -2.21
C MET A 310 -6.88 -1.82 -2.89
N LYS A 311 -7.44 -0.71 -3.35
CA LYS A 311 -8.71 -0.71 -4.09
C LYS A 311 -8.56 -1.04 -5.57
N ASP A 312 -7.39 -0.78 -6.13
CA ASP A 312 -7.10 -1.07 -7.53
C ASP A 312 -5.70 -1.70 -7.67
N LEU A 313 -5.55 -2.55 -8.69
CA LEU A 313 -4.30 -3.25 -8.99
C LEU A 313 -3.18 -2.32 -9.45
N HIS A 314 -3.54 -1.21 -10.08
CA HIS A 314 -2.62 -0.31 -10.76
C HIS A 314 -1.83 0.55 -9.76
N SER A 315 -2.45 0.89 -8.63
CA SER A 315 -1.83 1.70 -7.57
C SER A 315 -0.67 1.00 -6.85
N VAL A 316 -0.53 -0.32 -6.98
CA VAL A 316 0.60 -1.06 -6.38
C VAL A 316 1.95 -0.62 -6.95
N GLY A 317 2.01 -0.38 -8.26
CA GLY A 317 3.23 0.11 -8.92
C GLY A 317 3.60 1.53 -8.46
N THR A 318 2.61 2.39 -8.28
CA THR A 318 2.76 3.76 -7.78
C THR A 318 3.20 3.76 -6.32
N LEU A 319 2.64 2.84 -5.48
CA LEU A 319 3.02 2.69 -4.07
C LEU A 319 4.52 2.38 -3.91
N GLY A 320 5.06 1.50 -4.76
CA GLY A 320 6.50 1.20 -4.75
C GLY A 320 7.39 2.38 -5.18
N ALA A 321 6.83 3.37 -5.88
CA ALA A 321 7.54 4.58 -6.31
C ALA A 321 7.40 5.75 -5.33
N ALA A 322 6.60 5.63 -4.26
CA ALA A 322 6.39 6.71 -3.29
C ALA A 322 7.73 7.25 -2.79
N SER A 323 7.87 8.58 -2.88
CA SER A 323 9.07 9.33 -2.45
C SER A 323 8.81 10.24 -1.26
N VAL A 324 7.53 10.56 -1.01
CA VAL A 324 7.08 11.35 0.15
C VAL A 324 5.84 10.71 0.75
N ILE A 325 5.81 10.60 2.07
CA ILE A 325 4.62 10.25 2.84
C ILE A 325 4.20 11.49 3.61
N CYS A 326 3.10 12.11 3.22
CA CYS A 326 2.42 13.15 3.97
C CYS A 326 1.50 12.46 5.00
N SER A 327 1.83 12.60 6.27
CA SER A 327 1.09 11.94 7.34
C SER A 327 0.37 12.95 8.20
N ASP A 328 -0.92 12.72 8.46
CA ASP A 328 -1.56 13.35 9.59
C ASP A 328 -0.95 12.81 10.89
N LYS A 329 -1.00 13.61 11.95
CA LYS A 329 -0.47 13.23 13.26
C LYS A 329 -1.39 12.22 13.95
N THR A 330 -2.65 12.62 14.10
CA THR A 330 -3.62 11.96 15.01
C THR A 330 -4.08 10.64 14.39
N GLY A 331 -4.10 9.58 15.20
CA GLY A 331 -4.56 8.25 14.76
C GLY A 331 -3.64 7.50 13.81
N THR A 332 -2.67 8.18 13.16
CA THR A 332 -1.71 7.57 12.22
C THR A 332 -0.33 7.39 12.86
N LEU A 333 0.32 8.50 13.24
CA LEU A 333 1.62 8.49 13.92
C LEU A 333 1.47 8.31 15.43
N THR A 334 0.33 8.72 15.96
CA THR A 334 -0.04 8.60 17.37
C THR A 334 -1.17 7.59 17.55
N ARG A 335 -1.43 7.21 18.81
CA ARG A 335 -2.43 6.19 19.14
C ARG A 335 -3.87 6.70 19.08
N ASN A 336 -4.08 8.02 18.98
CA ASN A 336 -5.37 8.69 19.17
C ASN A 336 -5.97 8.41 20.56
N GLU A 337 -5.08 8.21 21.55
CA GLU A 337 -5.43 7.94 22.94
C GLU A 337 -4.78 9.01 23.80
N MET A 338 -5.59 9.90 24.36
CA MET A 338 -5.06 10.90 25.29
C MET A 338 -4.53 10.19 26.54
N THR A 339 -3.30 10.52 26.93
CA THR A 339 -2.63 9.89 28.07
C THR A 339 -2.03 10.98 28.97
N VAL A 340 -2.27 10.91 30.26
CA VAL A 340 -1.58 11.73 31.24
C VAL A 340 -0.17 11.20 31.41
N GLN A 341 0.83 11.97 31.01
CA GLN A 341 2.24 11.58 31.19
C GLN A 341 2.90 12.23 32.40
N VAL A 342 2.47 13.42 32.75
CA VAL A 342 3.07 14.21 33.86
C VAL A 342 1.99 14.80 34.73
N VAL A 343 2.17 14.67 36.03
CA VAL A 343 1.41 15.40 37.07
C VAL A 343 2.40 16.28 37.80
N ALA A 344 2.21 17.59 37.72
CA ALA A 344 3.03 18.56 38.43
C ALA A 344 2.25 19.16 39.62
N THR A 345 2.79 19.00 40.84
CA THR A 345 2.24 19.45 42.09
C THR A 345 3.20 20.42 42.79
N ALA A 346 2.84 20.89 43.96
CA ALA A 346 3.69 21.79 44.75
C ALA A 346 5.00 21.12 45.19
N SER A 347 4.99 19.79 45.42
CA SER A 347 6.15 19.02 45.88
C SER A 347 7.02 18.47 44.73
N GLY A 348 6.60 18.66 43.46
CA GLY A 348 7.39 18.23 42.30
C GLY A 348 6.57 17.60 41.20
N ARG A 349 7.28 17.05 40.18
CA ARG A 349 6.70 16.36 39.03
C ARG A 349 6.71 14.84 39.23
N LEU A 350 5.59 14.22 38.90
CA LEU A 350 5.45 12.77 38.78
C LEU A 350 5.24 12.40 37.32
N ALA A 351 6.18 11.64 36.71
CA ALA A 351 5.99 11.03 35.42
C ALA A 351 5.25 9.69 35.60
N LEU A 352 4.18 9.46 34.85
CA LEU A 352 3.35 8.25 34.96
C LEU A 352 3.79 7.14 33.99
N THR A 353 4.61 7.47 33.00
CA THR A 353 4.99 6.55 31.91
C THR A 353 6.44 6.12 31.89
N ASP A 354 7.33 6.69 32.70
CA ASP A 354 8.75 6.36 32.69
C ASP A 354 9.28 5.82 34.00
N SER A 355 10.16 4.84 33.89
CA SER A 355 10.94 4.20 34.94
C SER A 355 12.08 5.11 35.49
N GLY A 356 11.89 6.41 35.52
CA GLY A 356 12.85 7.35 36.05
C GLY A 356 12.59 7.61 37.54
N GLY A 357 13.34 6.95 38.42
CA GLY A 357 13.51 7.26 39.83
C GLY A 357 12.23 7.33 40.69
N ASP A 358 12.23 6.76 41.86
CA ASP A 358 11.10 6.81 42.78
C ASP A 358 10.83 8.27 43.15
N PRO A 359 9.66 8.86 42.80
CA PRO A 359 9.36 10.26 43.10
C PRO A 359 9.26 10.45 44.61
N PRO A 360 9.49 11.67 45.13
CA PRO A 360 9.27 11.96 46.56
C PRO A 360 7.87 11.52 46.99
N ALA A 361 7.75 10.77 48.05
CA ALA A 361 6.47 10.25 48.53
C ALA A 361 5.37 11.33 48.61
N ARG A 362 5.74 12.55 49.01
CA ARG A 362 4.85 13.71 49.05
C ARG A 362 4.28 14.10 47.71
N ALA A 363 5.09 14.08 46.65
CA ALA A 363 4.62 14.40 45.28
C ALA A 363 3.63 13.34 44.76
N ARG A 364 3.81 12.08 45.15
CA ARG A 364 2.89 10.99 44.84
C ARG A 364 1.54 11.13 45.53
N ASP A 365 1.54 11.50 46.86
CA ASP A 365 0.32 11.71 47.62
C ASP A 365 -0.49 12.92 47.09
N GLU A 366 0.21 14.03 46.77
CA GLU A 366 -0.41 15.19 46.15
C GLU A 366 -0.98 14.86 44.75
N ALA A 367 -0.25 14.13 43.91
CA ALA A 367 -0.72 13.69 42.62
C ALA A 367 -1.93 12.76 42.72
N THR A 368 -1.95 11.89 43.71
CA THR A 368 -3.09 11.04 44.08
C THR A 368 -4.34 11.87 44.39
N THR A 369 -4.18 12.91 45.19
CA THR A 369 -5.28 13.81 45.56
C THR A 369 -5.77 14.61 44.35
N LEU A 370 -4.86 15.08 43.49
CA LEU A 370 -5.16 15.78 42.25
C LEU A 370 -5.97 14.91 41.30
N LEU A 371 -5.47 13.69 41.00
CA LEU A 371 -6.13 12.78 40.07
C LEU A 371 -7.49 12.30 40.57
N ARG A 372 -7.66 12.15 41.88
CA ARG A 372 -8.96 11.85 42.48
C ARG A 372 -9.96 12.99 42.28
N ALA A 373 -9.56 14.24 42.51
CA ALA A 373 -10.41 15.41 42.27
C ALA A 373 -10.74 15.57 40.81
N ALA A 374 -9.78 15.29 39.91
CA ALA A 374 -9.98 15.29 38.48
C ALA A 374 -10.97 14.18 38.03
N ALA A 375 -10.88 12.99 38.61
CA ALA A 375 -11.80 11.88 38.34
C ALA A 375 -13.24 12.18 38.80
N TRP A 376 -13.43 12.90 39.92
CA TRP A 376 -14.76 13.37 40.35
C TRP A 376 -15.36 14.36 39.33
N CYS A 377 -14.52 15.21 38.77
CA CYS A 377 -14.89 16.24 37.79
C CYS A 377 -14.79 15.72 36.35
N THR A 378 -15.39 14.55 36.03
CA THR A 378 -15.36 13.97 34.67
C THR A 378 -16.70 13.36 34.32
N ASN A 379 -17.07 13.41 33.03
CA ASN A 379 -18.26 12.79 32.43
C ASN A 379 -17.92 11.53 31.65
N ALA A 380 -16.63 11.20 31.44
CA ALA A 380 -16.22 9.95 30.85
C ALA A 380 -16.41 8.76 31.79
N ALA A 381 -16.51 7.58 31.27
CA ALA A 381 -16.60 6.32 32.02
C ALA A 381 -15.62 5.29 31.43
N LEU A 382 -15.09 4.42 32.31
CA LEU A 382 -14.29 3.26 31.92
C LEU A 382 -15.12 1.99 32.12
N ARG A 383 -15.26 1.19 31.09
CA ARG A 383 -15.91 -0.12 31.13
C ARG A 383 -14.85 -1.20 30.96
N THR A 384 -14.71 -2.08 31.96
CA THR A 384 -13.79 -3.20 31.87
C THR A 384 -14.37 -4.26 30.93
N GLN A 385 -13.62 -4.64 29.90
CA GLN A 385 -13.96 -5.73 28.98
C GLN A 385 -13.60 -7.10 29.59
N PRO A 386 -14.18 -8.22 29.07
CA PRO A 386 -13.89 -9.57 29.58
C PRO A 386 -12.42 -9.98 29.46
N ASP A 387 -11.64 -9.36 28.59
CA ASP A 387 -10.20 -9.57 28.39
C ASP A 387 -9.33 -8.74 29.34
N GLY A 388 -9.94 -7.96 30.24
CA GLY A 388 -9.24 -7.08 31.19
C GLY A 388 -8.84 -5.72 30.61
N THR A 389 -9.14 -5.43 29.34
CA THR A 389 -8.92 -4.10 28.74
C THR A 389 -10.05 -3.15 29.12
N TRP A 390 -9.79 -1.82 29.02
CA TRP A 390 -10.79 -0.80 29.28
C TRP A 390 -11.35 -0.23 27.99
N GLU A 391 -12.67 -0.17 27.90
CA GLU A 391 -13.38 0.59 26.88
C GLU A 391 -13.72 1.98 27.42
N VAL A 392 -13.29 3.02 26.72
CA VAL A 392 -13.53 4.41 27.09
C VAL A 392 -14.86 4.87 26.53
N GLN A 393 -15.72 5.45 27.38
CA GLN A 393 -16.96 6.12 26.96
C GLN A 393 -16.88 7.59 27.36
N GLY A 394 -17.02 8.52 26.40
CA GLY A 394 -16.96 9.97 26.60
C GLY A 394 -15.72 10.64 26.02
N ASP A 395 -15.41 11.85 26.51
CA ASP A 395 -14.26 12.63 26.00
C ASP A 395 -12.93 11.96 26.32
N PRO A 396 -12.03 11.79 25.34
CA PRO A 396 -10.73 11.13 25.54
C PRO A 396 -9.81 11.83 26.55
N THR A 397 -9.90 13.16 26.68
CA THR A 397 -9.10 13.93 27.66
C THR A 397 -9.57 13.63 29.08
N GLU A 398 -10.88 13.50 29.25
CA GLU A 398 -11.48 13.11 30.54
C GLU A 398 -11.16 11.66 30.90
N ALA A 399 -11.23 10.76 29.93
CA ALA A 399 -10.87 9.37 30.13
C ALA A 399 -9.40 9.19 30.54
N ALA A 400 -8.48 10.00 29.99
CA ALA A 400 -7.07 9.99 30.38
C ALA A 400 -6.87 10.24 31.88
N LEU A 401 -7.68 11.12 32.46
CA LEU A 401 -7.65 11.41 33.93
C LEU A 401 -8.12 10.19 34.73
N LEU A 402 -9.17 9.50 34.27
CA LEU A 402 -9.66 8.28 34.93
C LEU A 402 -8.63 7.15 34.85
N VAL A 403 -8.02 6.94 33.71
CA VAL A 403 -6.97 5.93 33.51
C VAL A 403 -5.77 6.23 34.40
N ALA A 404 -5.32 7.48 34.46
CA ALA A 404 -4.22 7.90 35.34
C ALA A 404 -4.57 7.68 36.81
N HIS A 405 -5.78 8.00 37.23
CA HIS A 405 -6.28 7.75 38.58
C HIS A 405 -6.26 6.26 38.90
N HIS A 406 -6.80 5.40 38.06
CA HIS A 406 -6.79 3.95 38.26
C HIS A 406 -5.37 3.36 38.29
N THR A 407 -4.47 3.84 37.43
CA THR A 407 -3.07 3.36 37.34
C THR A 407 -2.32 3.67 38.65
N LEU A 408 -2.54 4.85 39.23
CA LEU A 408 -1.86 5.25 40.46
C LEU A 408 -2.44 4.55 41.70
N HIS A 409 -3.71 4.16 41.66
CA HIS A 409 -4.47 3.55 42.77
C HIS A 409 -4.72 2.05 42.56
N ALA A 410 -3.82 1.32 41.92
CA ALA A 410 -3.98 -0.12 41.69
C ALA A 410 -4.14 -0.87 43.03
N GLY A 411 -5.38 -1.08 43.48
CA GLY A 411 -5.73 -1.83 44.71
C GLY A 411 -6.63 -1.12 45.73
N GLU A 412 -6.89 0.17 45.59
CA GLU A 412 -7.82 0.86 46.49
C GLU A 412 -9.24 0.95 45.89
N THR A 413 -10.23 0.49 46.67
CA THR A 413 -11.64 0.69 46.32
C THR A 413 -11.92 2.19 46.18
N SER A 414 -12.36 2.61 45.01
CA SER A 414 -12.83 3.98 44.72
C SER A 414 -13.74 4.47 45.82
N THR A 415 -13.35 5.54 46.53
CA THR A 415 -14.25 6.27 47.40
C THR A 415 -15.35 6.87 46.56
N ALA A 416 -16.55 6.30 46.68
CA ALA A 416 -17.72 6.72 45.94
C ALA A 416 -17.94 8.24 46.12
N PHE A 417 -18.00 8.94 45.00
CA PHE A 417 -18.36 10.36 44.95
C PHE A 417 -19.82 10.50 44.50
N ALA A 418 -20.68 10.99 45.37
CA ALA A 418 -22.07 11.25 45.04
C ALA A 418 -22.18 12.68 44.50
N ARG A 419 -22.23 12.82 43.16
CA ARG A 419 -22.38 14.12 42.49
C ARG A 419 -23.79 14.67 42.74
N GLU A 420 -23.85 15.93 43.22
CA GLU A 420 -25.10 16.64 43.48
C GLU A 420 -25.40 17.70 42.42
N VAL A 421 -24.37 18.46 41.96
CA VAL A 421 -24.51 19.52 40.97
C VAL A 421 -23.33 19.49 40.00
N GLU A 422 -23.58 19.83 38.73
CA GLU A 422 -22.57 20.00 37.68
C GLU A 422 -22.69 21.40 37.07
N LEU A 423 -21.54 22.07 36.94
CA LEU A 423 -21.35 23.25 36.13
C LEU A 423 -20.55 22.82 34.89
N PRO A 424 -21.18 22.58 33.73
CA PRO A 424 -20.52 22.00 32.60
C PRO A 424 -19.44 22.91 32.00
N PHE A 425 -18.52 22.34 31.25
CA PHE A 425 -17.51 23.10 30.49
C PHE A 425 -18.19 24.00 29.44
N THR A 426 -17.76 25.26 29.37
CA THR A 426 -18.09 26.15 28.25
C THR A 426 -16.82 26.84 27.76
N SER A 427 -16.81 27.22 26.47
CA SER A 427 -15.66 27.88 25.84
C SER A 427 -15.35 29.25 26.43
N GLU A 428 -16.36 29.94 26.99
CA GLU A 428 -16.22 31.24 27.64
C GLU A 428 -15.56 31.08 29.03
N ARG A 429 -16.00 30.08 29.79
CA ARG A 429 -15.49 29.83 31.14
C ARG A 429 -14.17 29.08 31.14
N ARG A 430 -13.94 28.24 30.12
CA ARG A 430 -12.79 27.33 29.95
C ARG A 430 -12.51 26.44 31.14
N MET A 431 -13.56 26.12 31.93
CA MET A 431 -13.49 25.22 33.07
C MET A 431 -14.82 24.51 33.32
N MET A 432 -14.77 23.41 34.06
CA MET A 432 -15.88 22.61 34.54
C MET A 432 -15.75 22.43 36.02
N SER A 433 -16.86 22.42 36.76
CA SER A 433 -16.89 22.17 38.21
C SER A 433 -18.01 21.20 38.57
N VAL A 434 -17.77 20.37 39.55
CA VAL A 434 -18.79 19.50 40.17
C VAL A 434 -18.83 19.68 41.68
N VAL A 435 -20.03 19.64 42.23
CA VAL A 435 -20.26 19.62 43.66
C VAL A 435 -20.84 18.27 44.05
N GLY A 436 -20.32 17.66 45.09
CA GLY A 436 -20.80 16.38 45.57
C GLY A 436 -20.19 15.98 46.90
N ARG A 437 -20.57 14.83 47.40
CA ARG A 437 -20.05 14.25 48.66
C ARG A 437 -19.04 13.16 48.33
N GLY A 438 -17.82 13.29 48.84
CA GLY A 438 -16.74 12.35 48.58
C GLY A 438 -15.65 12.40 49.64
N GLY A 439 -14.71 11.46 49.59
CA GLY A 439 -13.63 11.31 50.56
C GLY A 439 -14.02 10.54 51.82
N PRO A 440 -13.01 10.25 52.72
CA PRO A 440 -13.20 9.42 53.89
C PRO A 440 -14.22 10.03 54.86
N ASP A 441 -14.33 11.34 54.87
CA ASP A 441 -15.17 12.08 55.82
C ASP A 441 -16.58 12.39 55.29
N GLY A 442 -16.92 11.98 54.06
CA GLY A 442 -18.21 12.26 53.41
C GLY A 442 -18.56 13.75 53.30
N ARG A 443 -17.56 14.65 53.38
CA ARG A 443 -17.76 16.10 53.28
C ARG A 443 -18.18 16.51 51.88
N ARG A 444 -18.93 17.61 51.80
CA ARG A 444 -19.28 18.22 50.53
C ARG A 444 -18.08 18.99 49.98
N VAL A 445 -17.71 18.69 48.74
CA VAL A 445 -16.57 19.31 48.05
C VAL A 445 -16.97 19.79 46.67
N MET A 446 -16.40 20.89 46.21
CA MET A 446 -16.41 21.33 44.83
C MET A 446 -15.06 20.96 44.23
N ALA A 447 -15.04 20.13 43.18
CA ALA A 447 -13.87 19.83 42.35
C ALA A 447 -14.00 20.56 41.02
N SER A 448 -12.91 21.18 40.58
CA SER A 448 -12.86 21.99 39.34
C SER A 448 -11.67 21.61 38.49
N LYS A 449 -11.86 21.52 37.19
CA LYS A 449 -10.79 21.35 36.21
C LYS A 449 -10.97 22.35 35.08
N GLY A 450 -9.88 22.79 34.47
CA GLY A 450 -9.98 23.73 33.35
C GLY A 450 -8.62 24.22 32.85
N ALA A 451 -8.68 25.25 32.00
CA ALA A 451 -7.49 25.97 31.59
C ALA A 451 -6.70 26.46 32.78
N PRO A 452 -5.40 26.08 32.89
CA PRO A 452 -4.65 26.33 34.12
C PRO A 452 -4.53 27.81 34.48
N ASP A 453 -4.43 28.70 33.51
CA ASP A 453 -4.41 30.15 33.63
C ASP A 453 -5.68 30.66 34.30
N VAL A 454 -6.83 30.28 33.79
CA VAL A 454 -8.16 30.69 34.30
C VAL A 454 -8.42 30.13 35.71
N LEU A 455 -8.08 28.86 35.93
CA LEU A 455 -8.33 28.20 37.18
C LEU A 455 -7.42 28.75 38.31
N LEU A 456 -6.15 29.07 37.99
CA LEU A 456 -5.19 29.64 38.91
C LEU A 456 -5.63 31.01 39.45
N GLU A 457 -6.27 31.85 38.63
CA GLU A 457 -6.81 33.13 39.01
C GLU A 457 -7.92 33.01 40.10
N ARG A 458 -8.67 31.89 40.09
CA ARG A 458 -9.76 31.60 41.01
C ARG A 458 -9.30 30.92 42.32
N CYS A 459 -8.00 30.58 42.42
CA CYS A 459 -7.43 29.95 43.60
C CYS A 459 -6.91 30.97 44.62
N ALA A 460 -7.27 30.77 45.88
CA ALA A 460 -6.78 31.55 47.05
C ALA A 460 -5.66 30.82 47.81
N SER A 461 -5.58 29.48 47.66
CA SER A 461 -4.64 28.63 48.39
C SER A 461 -4.10 27.52 47.47
N ARG A 462 -3.10 26.78 47.93
CA ARG A 462 -2.50 25.60 47.31
C ARG A 462 -2.29 24.49 48.32
N LEU A 463 -2.25 23.24 47.84
CA LEU A 463 -1.95 22.07 48.67
C LEU A 463 -0.45 21.83 48.69
N ILE A 464 0.16 21.66 49.88
CA ILE A 464 1.58 21.26 50.04
C ILE A 464 1.64 20.21 51.16
N GLY A 465 2.06 18.98 50.83
CA GLY A 465 2.25 17.90 51.79
C GLY A 465 1.02 17.55 52.64
N GLY A 466 -0.18 17.83 52.13
CA GLY A 466 -1.45 17.64 52.84
C GLY A 466 -2.03 18.92 53.47
N ASP A 467 -1.24 19.98 53.62
CA ASP A 467 -1.64 21.25 54.24
C ASP A 467 -2.13 22.27 53.21
N ILE A 468 -3.17 23.01 53.52
CA ILE A 468 -3.70 24.10 52.69
C ILE A 468 -2.99 25.39 53.07
N VAL A 469 -2.17 25.93 52.18
CA VAL A 469 -1.35 27.11 52.37
C VAL A 469 -1.84 28.26 51.45
N PRO A 470 -1.86 29.53 51.92
CA PRO A 470 -2.21 30.65 51.05
C PRO A 470 -1.35 30.70 49.78
N LEU A 471 -1.95 31.13 48.69
CA LEU A 471 -1.26 31.23 47.38
C LEU A 471 -0.68 32.64 47.22
N ASP A 472 0.60 32.81 47.54
CA ASP A 472 1.33 34.06 47.37
C ASP A 472 1.74 34.34 45.93
N VAL A 473 2.22 35.56 45.64
CA VAL A 473 2.62 36.01 44.32
C VAL A 473 3.75 35.12 43.75
N SER A 474 4.74 34.81 44.58
CA SER A 474 5.88 34.00 44.16
C SER A 474 5.50 32.56 43.81
N ALA A 475 4.49 32.00 44.49
CA ALA A 475 3.95 30.70 44.15
C ALA A 475 3.16 30.72 42.82
N ARG A 476 2.38 31.79 42.55
CA ARG A 476 1.69 31.97 41.29
C ARG A 476 2.69 32.03 40.13
N GLU A 477 3.77 32.78 40.27
CA GLU A 477 4.82 32.87 39.26
C GLU A 477 5.48 31.51 38.97
N ARG A 478 5.78 30.72 40.03
CA ARG A 478 6.33 29.37 39.87
C ARG A 478 5.35 28.43 39.16
N ILE A 479 4.08 28.44 39.53
CA ILE A 479 3.04 27.65 38.87
C ILE A 479 2.89 28.07 37.39
N HIS A 480 2.91 29.38 37.14
CA HIS A 480 2.82 29.88 35.76
C HIS A 480 4.04 29.43 34.90
N ALA A 481 5.24 29.51 35.47
CA ALA A 481 6.45 29.00 34.80
C ALA A 481 6.36 27.50 34.53
N GLU A 482 5.80 26.71 35.43
CA GLU A 482 5.54 25.30 35.29
C GLU A 482 4.54 24.98 34.13
N ILE A 483 3.45 25.74 34.06
CA ILE A 483 2.45 25.65 33.02
C ILE A 483 3.08 25.98 31.66
N VAL A 484 3.90 27.03 31.59
CA VAL A 484 4.61 27.46 30.38
C VAL A 484 5.62 26.39 29.94
N ASP A 485 6.37 25.79 30.87
CA ASP A 485 7.34 24.74 30.58
C ASP A 485 6.63 23.49 30.03
N LEU A 486 5.59 23.00 30.66
CA LEU A 486 4.82 21.85 30.19
C LEU A 486 4.19 22.13 28.82
N SER A 487 3.57 23.29 28.61
CA SER A 487 3.01 23.69 27.32
C SER A 487 4.12 23.84 26.25
N GLY A 488 5.30 24.35 26.66
CA GLY A 488 6.47 24.46 25.81
C GLY A 488 6.99 23.10 25.32
N ARG A 489 6.82 22.07 26.15
CA ARG A 489 7.15 20.67 25.81
C ARG A 489 6.05 19.96 25.01
N GLY A 490 5.03 20.67 24.55
CA GLY A 490 3.96 20.12 23.70
C GLY A 490 2.85 19.38 24.45
N TYR A 491 2.82 19.45 25.77
CA TYR A 491 1.70 18.90 26.54
C TYR A 491 0.47 19.79 26.46
N ARG A 492 -0.70 19.17 26.33
CA ARG A 492 -1.98 19.82 26.65
C ARG A 492 -2.10 19.89 28.17
N THR A 493 -2.09 21.06 28.72
CA THR A 493 -2.11 21.28 30.17
C THR A 493 -3.54 21.48 30.67
N LEU A 494 -3.88 20.83 31.79
CA LEU A 494 -5.15 20.99 32.49
C LEU A 494 -4.90 21.19 33.96
N GLY A 495 -5.37 22.32 34.53
CA GLY A 495 -5.33 22.63 35.96
C GLY A 495 -6.42 21.89 36.71
N VAL A 496 -6.14 21.53 37.96
CA VAL A 496 -7.10 20.93 38.91
C VAL A 496 -7.07 21.66 40.23
N ALA A 497 -8.24 21.98 40.74
CA ALA A 497 -8.41 22.63 42.03
C ALA A 497 -9.65 22.09 42.76
N TRP A 498 -9.73 22.30 44.05
CA TRP A 498 -10.90 21.93 44.84
C TRP A 498 -11.14 22.92 45.97
N ARG A 499 -12.31 22.86 46.63
CA ARG A 499 -12.60 23.48 47.94
C ARG A 499 -13.68 22.71 48.67
N ALA A 500 -13.65 22.80 49.99
CA ALA A 500 -14.76 22.36 50.84
C ALA A 500 -15.94 23.32 50.68
N VAL A 501 -17.15 22.77 50.60
CA VAL A 501 -18.41 23.54 50.50
C VAL A 501 -19.08 23.57 51.85
N GLY A 502 -19.39 24.79 52.38
CA GLY A 502 -20.04 24.96 53.67
C GLY A 502 -21.45 24.43 53.69
N GLY A 503 -21.95 24.07 54.89
CA GLY A 503 -23.32 23.52 55.05
C GLY A 503 -24.44 24.45 54.61
N ASP A 504 -24.22 25.77 54.65
CA ASP A 504 -25.19 26.81 54.30
C ASP A 504 -25.23 27.18 52.80
N GLU A 505 -24.25 26.69 51.99
CA GLU A 505 -24.26 26.85 50.52
C GLU A 505 -25.20 25.80 49.89
N ALA A 506 -26.37 26.24 49.41
CA ALA A 506 -27.34 25.35 48.81
C ALA A 506 -26.87 24.83 47.45
N PRO A 507 -26.89 23.50 47.21
CA PRO A 507 -26.43 22.92 45.95
C PRO A 507 -27.27 23.36 44.73
N SER A 508 -28.52 23.73 44.94
CA SER A 508 -29.47 24.11 43.89
C SER A 508 -29.17 25.43 43.18
N GLU A 509 -28.27 26.27 43.77
CA GLU A 509 -27.88 27.56 43.24
C GLU A 509 -26.37 27.68 42.94
N ALA A 510 -25.71 26.58 42.53
CA ALA A 510 -24.30 26.66 42.11
C ALA A 510 -24.19 27.53 40.85
N ALA A 511 -24.11 28.83 41.05
CA ALA A 511 -23.82 29.82 40.04
C ALA A 511 -22.31 29.91 39.79
N PRO A 512 -21.84 30.36 38.61
CA PRO A 512 -20.40 30.59 38.36
C PRO A 512 -19.68 31.46 39.36
N MET A 513 -20.41 32.30 40.10
CA MET A 513 -19.85 33.14 41.19
C MET A 513 -19.29 32.36 42.39
N HIS A 514 -19.66 31.08 42.57
CA HIS A 514 -19.14 30.23 43.64
C HIS A 514 -17.82 29.53 43.28
N GLU A 515 -17.34 29.66 42.03
CA GLU A 515 -16.06 29.09 41.59
C GLU A 515 -14.86 29.97 41.98
N THR A 516 -14.79 30.44 43.20
CA THR A 516 -13.73 31.27 43.79
C THR A 516 -13.23 30.67 45.09
N GLY A 517 -12.09 31.15 45.57
CA GLY A 517 -11.53 30.66 46.82
C GLY A 517 -11.06 29.20 46.76
N LEU A 518 -10.75 28.72 45.56
CA LEU A 518 -10.30 27.35 45.32
C LEU A 518 -8.90 27.12 45.88
N THR A 519 -8.57 25.86 46.17
CA THR A 519 -7.23 25.38 46.53
C THR A 519 -6.62 24.72 45.28
N TRP A 520 -5.54 25.24 44.78
CA TRP A 520 -4.78 24.69 43.66
C TRP A 520 -4.14 23.36 44.04
N LEU A 521 -4.41 22.29 43.30
CA LEU A 521 -3.83 20.96 43.48
C LEU A 521 -2.62 20.73 42.56
N GLY A 522 -2.66 21.28 41.37
CA GLY A 522 -1.59 21.13 40.38
C GLY A 522 -2.08 21.17 38.94
N VAL A 523 -1.20 20.79 38.05
CA VAL A 523 -1.45 20.71 36.61
C VAL A 523 -1.07 19.34 36.07
N VAL A 524 -1.88 18.82 35.20
CA VAL A 524 -1.58 17.58 34.40
C VAL A 524 -1.13 17.92 33.00
N GLY A 525 -0.11 17.21 32.51
CA GLY A 525 0.34 17.25 31.14
C GLY A 525 -0.17 16.02 30.40
N ILE A 526 -1.01 16.25 29.39
CA ILE A 526 -1.70 15.23 28.59
C ILE A 526 -1.15 15.28 27.17
N ILE A 527 -0.89 14.13 26.58
CA ILE A 527 -0.45 14.02 25.18
C ILE A 527 -1.06 12.78 24.55
N ASP A 528 -1.25 12.82 23.26
CA ASP A 528 -1.50 11.65 22.43
C ASP A 528 -0.13 11.05 22.05
N PRO A 529 0.29 9.90 22.63
CA PRO A 529 1.64 9.39 22.50
C PRO A 529 1.88 8.83 21.10
N PRO A 530 3.11 8.98 20.58
CA PRO A 530 3.51 8.30 19.35
C PRO A 530 3.35 6.78 19.45
N ARG A 531 3.01 6.14 18.34
CA ARG A 531 3.04 4.68 18.23
C ARG A 531 4.47 4.18 18.34
N PRO A 532 4.78 3.11 19.09
CA PRO A 532 6.15 2.59 19.25
C PRO A 532 6.80 2.20 17.90
N GLU A 533 5.99 1.76 16.93
CA GLU A 533 6.44 1.34 15.62
C GLU A 533 6.73 2.52 14.67
N ALA A 534 6.24 3.73 14.98
CA ALA A 534 6.33 4.86 14.06
C ALA A 534 7.78 5.34 13.86
N ALA A 535 8.56 5.52 14.93
CA ALA A 535 9.94 5.99 14.82
C ALA A 535 10.86 5.00 14.06
N PRO A 536 10.86 3.68 14.33
CA PRO A 536 11.60 2.71 13.52
C PRO A 536 11.18 2.71 12.04
N ALA A 537 9.87 2.85 11.77
CA ALA A 537 9.35 2.88 10.39
C ALA A 537 9.77 4.15 9.65
N ILE A 538 9.76 5.31 10.30
CA ILE A 538 10.25 6.58 9.73
C ILE A 538 11.75 6.48 9.43
N ALA A 539 12.54 5.90 10.33
CA ALA A 539 13.97 5.66 10.09
C ALA A 539 14.20 4.72 8.90
N GLU A 540 13.36 3.69 8.72
CA GLU A 540 13.41 2.80 7.57
C GLU A 540 13.03 3.55 6.28
N ALA A 541 11.95 4.33 6.29
CA ALA A 541 11.52 5.16 5.16
C ALA A 541 12.63 6.13 4.75
N ARG A 542 13.25 6.83 5.70
CA ARG A 542 14.36 7.77 5.47
C ARG A 542 15.56 7.07 4.81
N ARG A 543 15.94 5.86 5.27
CA ARG A 543 16.99 5.04 4.63
C ARG A 543 16.63 4.65 3.20
N ALA A 544 15.35 4.41 2.95
CA ALA A 544 14.83 4.09 1.63
C ALA A 544 14.68 5.31 0.70
N GLY A 545 15.10 6.50 1.15
CA GLY A 545 14.94 7.76 0.43
C GLY A 545 13.50 8.27 0.36
N VAL A 546 12.61 7.76 1.22
CA VAL A 546 11.23 8.21 1.35
C VAL A 546 11.16 9.20 2.50
N ARG A 547 10.78 10.43 2.21
CA ARG A 547 10.67 11.51 3.19
C ARG A 547 9.29 11.47 3.85
N THR A 548 9.26 11.62 5.16
CA THR A 548 8.01 11.83 5.92
C THR A 548 7.77 13.32 6.11
N VAL A 549 6.58 13.78 5.80
CA VAL A 549 6.10 15.14 6.01
C VAL A 549 4.93 15.09 6.98
N LEU A 550 5.06 15.74 8.12
CA LEU A 550 4.00 15.85 9.12
C LEU A 550 3.09 17.03 8.76
N ILE A 551 1.78 16.78 8.65
CA ILE A 551 0.77 17.79 8.34
C ILE A 551 -0.32 17.70 9.40
N THR A 552 -0.48 18.73 10.25
CA THR A 552 -1.39 18.66 11.39
C THR A 552 -2.10 19.98 11.68
N GLY A 553 -3.32 19.90 12.23
CA GLY A 553 -4.04 21.05 12.78
C GLY A 553 -3.50 21.54 14.15
N ASP A 554 -2.57 20.79 14.76
CA ASP A 554 -2.01 21.09 16.08
C ASP A 554 -1.18 22.37 16.14
N HIS A 555 -0.91 22.79 17.38
CA HIS A 555 -0.03 23.92 17.64
C HIS A 555 1.41 23.63 17.14
N PRO A 556 2.14 24.62 16.56
CA PRO A 556 3.48 24.42 16.01
C PRO A 556 4.48 23.78 16.98
N ARG A 557 4.45 24.12 18.26
CA ARG A 557 5.33 23.53 19.28
C ARG A 557 5.05 22.03 19.49
N THR A 558 3.77 21.63 19.51
CA THR A 558 3.39 20.22 19.63
C THR A 558 3.83 19.43 18.38
N ALA A 559 3.60 19.99 17.18
CA ALA A 559 4.01 19.39 15.93
C ALA A 559 5.55 19.24 15.86
N HIS A 560 6.30 20.26 16.24
CA HIS A 560 7.76 20.24 16.30
C HIS A 560 8.26 19.12 17.24
N ARG A 561 7.75 19.08 18.46
CA ARG A 561 8.15 18.09 19.45
C ARG A 561 7.93 16.66 18.95
N ILE A 562 6.76 16.35 18.42
CA ILE A 562 6.44 15.02 17.89
C ILE A 562 7.33 14.70 16.69
N ALA A 563 7.59 15.66 15.82
CA ALA A 563 8.47 15.46 14.66
C ALA A 563 9.92 15.15 15.07
N VAL A 564 10.43 15.79 16.14
CA VAL A 564 11.75 15.49 16.70
C VAL A 564 11.76 14.12 17.38
N ASP A 565 10.76 13.83 18.23
CA ASP A 565 10.65 12.54 18.95
C ASP A 565 10.57 11.34 17.98
N LEU A 566 9.97 11.53 16.81
CA LEU A 566 9.86 10.53 15.75
C LEU A 566 11.04 10.52 14.76
N GLY A 567 11.97 11.47 14.86
CA GLY A 567 13.10 11.59 13.94
C GLY A 567 12.71 12.02 12.52
N ILE A 568 11.58 12.73 12.37
CA ILE A 568 11.16 13.34 11.08
C ILE A 568 12.07 14.51 10.75
N ILE A 569 12.38 15.35 11.74
CA ILE A 569 13.30 16.49 11.66
C ILE A 569 14.37 16.38 12.74
N ASP A 570 15.51 17.03 12.48
CA ASP A 570 16.57 17.25 13.45
C ASP A 570 16.45 18.69 13.98
N GLU A 571 16.75 18.94 15.27
CA GLU A 571 16.80 20.32 15.77
C GLU A 571 17.93 21.11 15.10
N PRO A 572 17.71 22.35 14.64
CA PRO A 572 16.60 23.29 14.83
C PRO A 572 15.69 23.52 13.60
N GLU A 573 15.30 22.48 12.87
CA GLU A 573 14.46 22.65 11.67
C GLU A 573 13.12 23.33 11.98
N GLY A 574 12.69 24.24 11.07
CA GLY A 574 11.51 25.06 11.24
C GLY A 574 10.18 24.34 10.96
N VAL A 575 9.14 24.81 11.63
CA VAL A 575 7.74 24.44 11.36
C VAL A 575 7.07 25.59 10.62
N VAL A 576 6.36 25.30 9.54
CA VAL A 576 5.57 26.27 8.79
C VAL A 576 4.09 26.14 9.17
N THR A 577 3.44 27.26 9.40
CA THR A 577 2.02 27.33 9.74
C THR A 577 1.15 27.48 8.50
N GLY A 578 -0.15 27.11 8.61
CA GLY A 578 -1.12 27.32 7.53
C GLY A 578 -1.18 28.79 7.07
N ARG A 579 -1.07 29.77 8.00
CA ARG A 579 -1.02 31.20 7.65
C ARG A 579 0.19 31.57 6.79
N GLU A 580 1.34 30.96 7.04
CA GLU A 580 2.54 31.14 6.23
C GLU A 580 2.38 30.47 4.86
N VAL A 581 1.71 29.32 4.79
CA VAL A 581 1.33 28.67 3.52
C VAL A 581 0.42 29.56 2.69
N ASP A 582 -0.56 30.27 3.31
CA ASP A 582 -1.44 31.20 2.63
C ASP A 582 -0.69 32.41 2.05
N ALA A 583 0.39 32.84 2.71
CA ALA A 583 1.21 33.98 2.29
C ALA A 583 2.15 33.63 1.12
N MET A 584 2.42 32.34 0.87
CA MET A 584 3.28 31.85 -0.23
C MET A 584 2.51 31.73 -1.53
N ASP A 585 3.12 32.14 -2.64
CA ASP A 585 2.64 31.76 -3.95
C ASP A 585 2.97 30.28 -4.27
N ASP A 586 2.43 29.74 -5.38
CA ASP A 586 2.60 28.33 -5.70
C ASP A 586 4.05 27.95 -6.03
N ARG A 587 4.86 28.91 -6.52
CA ARG A 587 6.29 28.69 -6.79
C ARG A 587 7.08 28.70 -5.49
N GLU A 588 6.83 29.65 -4.62
CA GLU A 588 7.47 29.74 -3.31
C GLU A 588 7.15 28.49 -2.48
N LEU A 589 5.91 28.04 -2.53
CA LEU A 589 5.49 26.81 -1.85
C LEU A 589 6.19 25.57 -2.44
N ALA A 590 6.32 25.47 -3.78
CA ALA A 590 7.01 24.36 -4.44
C ALA A 590 8.51 24.29 -4.06
N GLU A 591 9.15 25.46 -3.86
CA GLU A 591 10.53 25.52 -3.36
C GLU A 591 10.62 25.18 -1.87
N ALA A 592 9.66 25.66 -1.07
CA ALA A 592 9.61 25.46 0.37
C ALA A 592 9.34 23.98 0.74
N VAL A 593 8.40 23.31 0.07
CA VAL A 593 8.09 21.88 0.34
C VAL A 593 9.28 20.95 0.11
N GLY A 594 10.29 21.36 -0.65
CA GLY A 594 11.55 20.63 -0.83
C GLY A 594 12.37 20.52 0.46
N ARG A 595 12.21 21.46 1.40
CA ARG A 595 13.03 21.61 2.62
C ARG A 595 12.23 21.38 3.90
N ILE A 596 10.95 21.74 3.90
CA ILE A 596 10.11 21.75 5.09
C ILE A 596 9.42 20.38 5.24
N SER A 597 9.55 19.78 6.42
CA SER A 597 8.96 18.49 6.74
C SER A 597 7.85 18.57 7.80
N VAL A 598 7.52 19.76 8.32
CA VAL A 598 6.46 19.95 9.33
C VAL A 598 5.59 21.14 9.01
N PHE A 599 4.28 20.88 8.85
CA PHE A 599 3.25 21.89 8.64
C PHE A 599 2.23 21.80 9.77
N ALA A 600 2.01 22.93 10.47
CA ALA A 600 1.16 23.01 11.66
C ALA A 600 0.02 24.02 11.48
N ARG A 601 -1.08 23.86 12.21
CA ARG A 601 -2.30 24.69 12.09
C ARG A 601 -2.80 24.81 10.67
N VAL A 602 -2.78 23.68 9.93
CA VAL A 602 -3.23 23.64 8.55
C VAL A 602 -4.72 23.38 8.46
N ALA A 603 -5.38 24.07 7.54
CA ALA A 603 -6.74 23.80 7.11
C ALA A 603 -6.76 22.77 5.94
N PRO A 604 -7.92 22.23 5.57
CA PRO A 604 -8.03 21.24 4.47
C PRO A 604 -7.47 21.74 3.14
N GLU A 605 -7.65 23.02 2.83
CA GLU A 605 -7.15 23.64 1.60
C GLU A 605 -5.62 23.63 1.55
N HIS A 606 -4.97 23.87 2.69
CA HIS A 606 -3.51 23.82 2.79
C HIS A 606 -2.98 22.41 2.54
N LYS A 607 -3.68 21.36 3.05
CA LYS A 607 -3.30 19.96 2.82
C LYS A 607 -3.27 19.65 1.31
N LEU A 608 -4.28 20.12 0.57
CA LEU A 608 -4.35 19.95 -0.88
C LEU A 608 -3.20 20.69 -1.57
N ARG A 609 -2.98 22.00 -1.26
CA ARG A 609 -1.91 22.81 -1.85
C ARG A 609 -0.51 22.22 -1.61
N ILE A 610 -0.27 21.66 -0.42
CA ILE A 610 1.01 21.00 -0.09
C ILE A 610 1.22 19.75 -0.95
N VAL A 611 0.16 18.92 -1.14
CA VAL A 611 0.22 17.74 -2.00
C VAL A 611 0.51 18.13 -3.44
N ASP A 612 -0.21 19.11 -3.98
CA ASP A 612 -0.03 19.60 -5.35
C ASP A 612 1.39 20.18 -5.56
N ALA A 613 1.91 20.94 -4.60
CA ALA A 613 3.26 21.49 -4.66
C ALA A 613 4.35 20.39 -4.65
N LEU A 614 4.18 19.33 -3.83
CA LEU A 614 5.08 18.19 -3.82
C LEU A 614 5.05 17.42 -5.14
N GLN A 615 3.86 17.25 -5.73
CA GLN A 615 3.70 16.61 -7.03
C GLN A 615 4.31 17.44 -8.16
N ALA A 616 4.13 18.77 -8.12
CA ALA A 616 4.77 19.70 -9.06
C ALA A 616 6.30 19.67 -8.96
N ALA A 617 6.85 19.44 -7.76
CA ALA A 617 8.28 19.21 -7.54
C ALA A 617 8.79 17.82 -8.02
N GLY A 618 7.89 16.98 -8.62
CA GLY A 618 8.23 15.68 -9.20
C GLY A 618 8.21 14.52 -8.20
N HIS A 619 7.68 14.74 -7.00
CA HIS A 619 7.52 13.67 -6.01
C HIS A 619 6.30 12.79 -6.31
N VAL A 620 6.39 11.51 -5.91
CA VAL A 620 5.26 10.60 -5.82
C VAL A 620 4.77 10.63 -4.37
N VAL A 621 3.58 11.17 -4.17
CA VAL A 621 3.05 11.51 -2.84
C VAL A 621 2.05 10.47 -2.36
N ALA A 622 2.33 9.88 -1.18
CA ALA A 622 1.34 9.15 -0.39
C ALA A 622 0.79 10.11 0.69
N MET A 623 -0.52 10.27 0.79
CA MET A 623 -1.18 11.13 1.78
C MET A 623 -2.08 10.30 2.68
N THR A 624 -1.93 10.44 4.01
CA THR A 624 -2.81 9.77 4.98
C THR A 624 -3.86 10.72 5.52
N GLY A 625 -5.00 10.19 5.92
CA GLY A 625 -6.04 10.95 6.61
C GLY A 625 -7.16 10.05 7.12
N ASP A 626 -7.86 10.51 8.14
CA ASP A 626 -9.00 9.83 8.78
C ASP A 626 -10.29 10.68 8.76
N GLY A 627 -10.16 12.00 8.68
CA GLY A 627 -11.27 12.95 8.71
C GLY A 627 -11.82 13.33 7.34
N VAL A 628 -13.06 13.81 7.31
CA VAL A 628 -13.71 14.35 6.09
C VAL A 628 -12.85 15.43 5.43
N ASN A 629 -12.14 16.20 6.25
CA ASN A 629 -11.28 17.30 5.82
C ASN A 629 -10.05 16.84 5.01
N ASP A 630 -9.68 15.56 5.09
CA ASP A 630 -8.54 15.00 4.39
C ASP A 630 -8.90 14.47 3.01
N ALA A 631 -10.18 14.20 2.76
CA ALA A 631 -10.65 13.55 1.55
C ALA A 631 -10.20 14.22 0.24
N PRO A 632 -10.21 15.57 0.10
CA PRO A 632 -9.69 16.23 -1.09
C PRO A 632 -8.22 15.95 -1.34
N ALA A 633 -7.38 16.04 -0.30
CA ALA A 633 -5.94 15.79 -0.39
C ALA A 633 -5.62 14.30 -0.65
N LEU A 634 -6.40 13.36 -0.04
CA LEU A 634 -6.29 11.93 -0.33
C LEU A 634 -6.60 11.60 -1.78
N LYS A 635 -7.64 12.25 -2.36
CA LYS A 635 -8.03 12.04 -3.75
C LYS A 635 -7.02 12.60 -4.74
N ALA A 636 -6.41 13.74 -4.42
CA ALA A 636 -5.39 14.40 -5.26
C ALA A 636 -4.04 13.69 -5.22
N ALA A 637 -3.68 13.08 -4.08
CA ALA A 637 -2.42 12.37 -3.93
C ALA A 637 -2.29 11.19 -4.89
N ASP A 638 -1.04 10.85 -5.28
CA ASP A 638 -0.77 9.67 -6.09
C ASP A 638 -1.28 8.39 -5.39
N ILE A 639 -1.18 8.36 -4.05
CA ILE A 639 -1.74 7.31 -3.21
C ILE A 639 -2.41 7.94 -1.99
N GLY A 640 -3.72 8.08 -2.04
CA GLY A 640 -4.51 8.38 -0.84
C GLY A 640 -4.61 7.14 0.05
N VAL A 641 -4.24 7.30 1.31
CA VAL A 641 -4.22 6.25 2.34
C VAL A 641 -5.25 6.59 3.41
N ALA A 642 -6.36 5.90 3.42
CA ALA A 642 -7.42 6.08 4.41
C ALA A 642 -7.22 5.16 5.61
N MET A 643 -7.51 5.65 6.80
CA MET A 643 -7.56 4.83 8.00
C MET A 643 -8.76 3.87 7.94
N GLY A 644 -8.58 2.63 8.37
CA GLY A 644 -9.60 1.58 8.29
C GLY A 644 -10.48 1.53 9.52
N MET A 645 -9.91 1.80 10.71
CA MET A 645 -10.62 1.78 11.98
C MET A 645 -11.19 3.16 12.33
N SER A 646 -10.33 4.19 12.39
CA SER A 646 -10.73 5.56 12.73
C SER A 646 -11.27 6.35 11.54
N GLY A 647 -10.95 5.95 10.31
CA GLY A 647 -11.31 6.69 9.10
C GLY A 647 -12.80 6.68 8.80
N THR A 648 -13.32 7.85 8.40
CA THR A 648 -14.70 8.01 7.94
C THR A 648 -14.93 7.29 6.61
N GLU A 649 -16.18 6.98 6.30
CA GLU A 649 -16.53 6.37 4.99
C GLU A 649 -16.17 7.29 3.80
N VAL A 650 -16.13 8.60 4.03
CA VAL A 650 -15.67 9.60 3.06
C VAL A 650 -14.20 9.41 2.71
N THR A 651 -13.33 9.32 3.73
CA THR A 651 -11.89 9.11 3.53
C THR A 651 -11.61 7.74 2.93
N LYS A 652 -12.30 6.70 3.40
CA LYS A 652 -12.25 5.37 2.78
C LYS A 652 -12.67 5.43 1.31
N GLY A 653 -13.70 6.23 0.97
CA GLY A 653 -14.14 6.46 -0.40
C GLY A 653 -13.08 7.12 -1.28
N ALA A 654 -12.41 8.16 -0.77
CA ALA A 654 -11.41 8.97 -1.48
C ALA A 654 -10.05 8.26 -1.62
N GLY A 655 -9.64 7.47 -0.62
CA GLY A 655 -8.35 6.78 -0.60
C GLY A 655 -8.26 5.66 -1.64
N ARG A 656 -7.06 5.41 -2.17
CA ARG A 656 -6.71 4.27 -3.02
C ARG A 656 -6.25 3.06 -2.21
N MET A 657 -5.79 3.28 -0.98
CA MET A 657 -5.38 2.26 -0.02
C MET A 657 -6.13 2.49 1.30
N ILE A 658 -6.50 1.40 1.97
CA ILE A 658 -7.09 1.43 3.31
C ILE A 658 -6.18 0.65 4.25
N LEU A 659 -5.82 1.25 5.39
CA LEU A 659 -5.03 0.61 6.44
C LEU A 659 -5.96 -0.07 7.43
N GLY A 660 -5.88 -1.41 7.53
CA GLY A 660 -6.72 -2.18 8.47
C GLY A 660 -6.38 -1.96 9.95
N ASP A 661 -5.19 -1.43 10.25
CA ASP A 661 -4.65 -1.24 11.61
C ASP A 661 -4.32 0.21 11.95
N ASP A 662 -4.62 1.15 11.06
CA ASP A 662 -4.34 2.59 11.19
C ASP A 662 -2.88 2.91 11.56
N ASN A 663 -1.92 2.07 11.14
CA ASN A 663 -0.54 2.15 11.56
C ASN A 663 0.38 2.66 10.44
N TYR A 664 1.14 3.72 10.71
CA TYR A 664 2.13 4.26 9.78
C TYR A 664 3.16 3.22 9.31
N ALA A 665 3.59 2.31 10.20
CA ALA A 665 4.55 1.26 9.86
C ALA A 665 4.04 0.32 8.75
N THR A 666 2.73 0.14 8.67
CA THR A 666 2.08 -0.63 7.60
C THR A 666 2.23 0.05 6.25
N ILE A 667 2.24 1.40 6.17
CA ILE A 667 2.51 2.14 4.93
C ILE A 667 3.92 1.86 4.45
N VAL A 668 4.92 1.94 5.32
CA VAL A 668 6.33 1.68 4.97
C VAL A 668 6.52 0.23 4.53
N SER A 669 5.90 -0.73 5.24
CA SER A 669 5.86 -2.14 4.85
C SER A 669 5.18 -2.35 3.48
N ALA A 670 4.10 -1.63 3.21
CA ALA A 670 3.40 -1.67 1.93
C ALA A 670 4.26 -1.11 0.79
N ILE A 671 5.01 -0.03 1.02
CA ILE A 671 5.98 0.52 0.06
C ILE A 671 7.09 -0.52 -0.24
N ARG A 672 7.65 -1.18 0.78
CA ARG A 672 8.64 -2.27 0.61
C ARG A 672 8.07 -3.38 -0.29
N ARG A 673 6.85 -3.82 -0.02
CA ARG A 673 6.16 -4.85 -0.82
C ARG A 673 5.86 -4.37 -2.24
N GLY A 674 5.40 -3.14 -2.40
CA GLY A 674 5.19 -2.52 -3.71
C GLY A 674 6.48 -2.48 -4.55
N ARG A 675 7.61 -2.11 -3.95
CA ARG A 675 8.94 -2.17 -4.59
C ARG A 675 9.34 -3.59 -4.99
N ARG A 676 9.07 -4.59 -4.13
CA ARG A 676 9.32 -6.01 -4.44
C ARG A 676 8.46 -6.51 -5.58
N ILE A 677 7.17 -6.20 -5.58
CA ILE A 677 6.25 -6.59 -6.66
C ILE A 677 6.74 -6.02 -7.99
N PHE A 678 7.12 -4.74 -7.99
CA PHE A 678 7.67 -4.10 -9.18
C PHE A 678 9.01 -4.73 -9.63
N ASP A 679 9.89 -5.04 -8.70
CA ASP A 679 11.15 -5.72 -8.97
C ASP A 679 10.91 -7.11 -9.60
N ASN A 680 9.90 -7.83 -9.12
CA ASN A 680 9.49 -9.11 -9.69
C ASN A 680 8.91 -8.97 -11.11
N ILE A 681 8.14 -7.90 -11.36
CA ILE A 681 7.69 -7.54 -12.70
C ILE A 681 8.90 -7.31 -13.63
N ALA A 682 9.88 -6.55 -13.20
CA ALA A 682 11.10 -6.32 -13.97
C ALA A 682 11.92 -7.59 -14.21
N LYS A 683 11.92 -8.56 -13.27
CA LYS A 683 12.60 -9.86 -13.42
C LYS A 683 11.97 -10.71 -14.50
N PHE A 684 10.65 -10.92 -14.47
CA PHE A 684 9.99 -11.74 -15.47
C PHE A 684 9.95 -11.06 -16.85
N LEU A 685 9.82 -9.73 -16.92
CA LEU A 685 9.96 -8.99 -18.18
C LEU A 685 11.33 -9.22 -18.82
N ARG A 686 12.39 -9.11 -18.02
CA ARG A 686 13.77 -9.36 -18.47
C ARG A 686 13.92 -10.78 -18.99
N TYR A 687 13.38 -11.75 -18.27
CA TYR A 687 13.41 -13.17 -18.65
C TYR A 687 12.71 -13.40 -19.97
N LEU A 688 11.42 -13.07 -20.06
CA LEU A 688 10.61 -13.32 -21.26
C LEU A 688 11.17 -12.59 -22.50
N LEU A 689 11.49 -11.31 -22.37
CA LEU A 689 11.97 -10.53 -23.51
C LEU A 689 13.37 -10.97 -23.98
N SER A 690 14.25 -11.44 -23.09
CA SER A 690 15.55 -11.99 -23.50
C SER A 690 15.43 -13.36 -24.15
N SER A 691 14.49 -14.20 -23.68
CA SER A 691 14.16 -15.50 -24.31
C SER A 691 13.62 -15.30 -25.72
N ASN A 692 12.60 -14.49 -25.89
CA ASN A 692 12.01 -14.22 -27.21
C ASN A 692 13.03 -13.60 -28.19
N LEU A 693 13.90 -12.72 -27.69
CA LEU A 693 14.97 -12.17 -28.54
C LEU A 693 15.95 -13.26 -28.97
N GLY A 694 16.25 -14.23 -28.10
CA GLY A 694 17.06 -15.41 -28.43
C GLY A 694 16.43 -16.26 -29.51
N GLU A 695 15.12 -16.50 -29.41
CA GLU A 695 14.35 -17.26 -30.44
C GLU A 695 14.37 -16.55 -31.80
N VAL A 696 14.03 -15.27 -31.83
CA VAL A 696 14.04 -14.46 -33.06
C VAL A 696 15.42 -14.45 -33.71
N LEU A 697 16.47 -14.21 -32.89
CA LEU A 697 17.85 -14.22 -33.40
C LEU A 697 18.29 -15.60 -33.87
N THR A 698 17.88 -16.69 -33.22
CA THR A 698 18.17 -18.06 -33.63
C THR A 698 17.59 -18.34 -35.04
N VAL A 699 16.32 -18.01 -35.24
CA VAL A 699 15.67 -18.24 -36.55
C VAL A 699 16.28 -17.31 -37.60
N PHE A 700 16.41 -16.02 -37.32
CA PHE A 700 16.95 -15.05 -38.26
C PHE A 700 18.39 -15.39 -38.71
N LEU A 701 19.29 -15.62 -37.76
CA LEU A 701 20.67 -15.94 -38.04
C LEU A 701 20.81 -17.34 -38.63
N GLY A 702 19.97 -18.32 -38.19
CA GLY A 702 20.00 -19.66 -38.73
C GLY A 702 19.61 -19.72 -40.20
N VAL A 703 18.58 -18.94 -40.59
CA VAL A 703 18.23 -18.81 -42.01
C VAL A 703 19.31 -18.05 -42.82
N THR A 704 19.80 -16.93 -42.27
CA THR A 704 20.81 -16.09 -42.96
C THR A 704 22.15 -16.81 -43.12
N LEU A 705 22.54 -17.61 -42.14
CA LEU A 705 23.80 -18.35 -42.11
C LEU A 705 23.63 -19.83 -42.50
N ALA A 706 22.48 -20.24 -43.03
CA ALA A 706 22.15 -21.63 -43.35
C ALA A 706 23.22 -22.33 -44.18
N GLY A 707 23.79 -21.63 -45.14
CA GLY A 707 24.87 -22.15 -46.01
C GLY A 707 26.21 -22.30 -45.28
N VAL A 708 26.42 -21.66 -44.13
CA VAL A 708 27.64 -21.71 -43.34
C VAL A 708 27.57 -22.83 -42.29
N ILE A 709 26.38 -23.03 -41.67
CA ILE A 709 26.16 -24.01 -40.59
C ILE A 709 25.60 -25.36 -41.08
N GLY A 710 25.63 -25.62 -42.37
CA GLY A 710 25.21 -26.92 -42.92
C GLY A 710 23.70 -27.15 -42.91
N LEU A 711 22.84 -26.15 -42.65
CA LEU A 711 21.38 -26.25 -42.70
C LEU A 711 20.87 -26.28 -44.16
N ARG A 712 21.12 -27.44 -44.84
CA ARG A 712 20.68 -27.65 -46.22
C ARG A 712 19.94 -28.99 -46.32
N ASP A 713 18.86 -29.02 -47.08
CA ASP A 713 18.18 -30.27 -47.40
C ASP A 713 18.85 -30.87 -48.66
N GLY A 714 19.00 -32.19 -48.71
CA GLY A 714 19.69 -32.88 -49.80
C GLY A 714 19.11 -32.66 -51.18
N GLY A 715 18.14 -31.74 -51.36
CA GLY A 715 17.47 -31.46 -52.63
C GLY A 715 18.14 -30.46 -53.55
N GLY A 716 19.30 -29.86 -53.19
CA GLY A 716 20.06 -28.93 -54.04
C GLY A 716 20.72 -27.80 -53.24
N PRO A 717 21.64 -27.02 -53.88
CA PRO A 717 22.41 -25.97 -53.21
C PRO A 717 21.55 -24.77 -52.75
N GLU A 718 20.27 -24.72 -53.14
CA GLU A 718 19.37 -23.58 -52.89
C GLU A 718 18.29 -23.86 -51.85
N SER A 719 18.16 -25.11 -51.31
CA SER A 719 17.17 -25.44 -50.28
C SER A 719 17.61 -25.00 -48.88
N VAL A 720 16.95 -23.99 -48.32
CA VAL A 720 17.19 -23.48 -46.95
C VAL A 720 16.19 -24.13 -45.99
N VAL A 721 16.70 -24.66 -44.88
CA VAL A 721 15.88 -25.33 -43.86
C VAL A 721 15.80 -24.47 -42.62
N LEU A 722 14.62 -24.47 -41.98
CA LEU A 722 14.42 -23.75 -40.71
C LEU A 722 15.23 -24.38 -39.57
N PRO A 723 15.97 -23.61 -38.78
CA PRO A 723 16.67 -24.10 -37.60
C PRO A 723 15.73 -24.56 -36.48
N LEU A 724 14.53 -23.98 -36.41
CA LEU A 724 13.46 -24.31 -35.47
C LEU A 724 12.11 -24.28 -36.19
N LEU A 725 11.22 -25.21 -35.86
CA LEU A 725 9.84 -25.22 -36.32
C LEU A 725 8.94 -24.27 -35.54
N ALA A 726 7.88 -23.77 -36.15
CA ALA A 726 6.90 -22.93 -35.47
C ALA A 726 6.27 -23.60 -34.24
N THR A 727 5.99 -24.91 -34.36
CA THR A 727 5.46 -25.74 -33.27
C THR A 727 6.43 -25.84 -32.08
N GLN A 728 7.74 -25.94 -32.35
CA GLN A 728 8.78 -25.94 -31.30
C GLN A 728 8.87 -24.58 -30.56
N ILE A 729 8.76 -23.48 -31.30
CA ILE A 729 8.78 -22.12 -30.70
C ILE A 729 7.53 -21.87 -29.85
N LEU A 730 6.36 -22.27 -30.34
CA LEU A 730 5.11 -22.19 -29.56
C LEU A 730 5.18 -23.05 -28.31
N TRP A 731 5.82 -24.23 -28.37
CA TRP A 731 6.10 -25.03 -27.17
C TRP A 731 6.92 -24.28 -26.12
N ILE A 732 7.96 -23.61 -26.55
CA ILE A 732 8.82 -22.79 -25.68
C ILE A 732 7.98 -21.74 -25.00
N ASN A 733 7.33 -20.88 -25.75
CA ASN A 733 6.63 -19.71 -25.23
C ASN A 733 5.48 -20.08 -24.27
N LEU A 734 4.72 -21.12 -24.59
CA LEU A 734 3.56 -21.51 -23.80
C LEU A 734 3.96 -22.38 -22.59
N VAL A 735 4.80 -23.37 -22.79
CA VAL A 735 5.03 -24.44 -21.81
C VAL A 735 6.25 -24.19 -20.95
N THR A 736 7.38 -23.84 -21.57
CA THR A 736 8.65 -23.72 -20.82
C THR A 736 8.88 -22.34 -20.24
N ASP A 737 8.39 -21.27 -20.86
CA ASP A 737 8.60 -19.89 -20.40
C ASP A 737 7.55 -19.39 -19.40
N SER A 738 6.28 -19.80 -19.56
CA SER A 738 5.19 -19.30 -18.70
C SER A 738 5.35 -19.72 -17.24
N GLY A 739 5.81 -20.94 -16.97
CA GLY A 739 6.01 -21.46 -15.63
C GLY A 739 7.05 -20.66 -14.81
N PRO A 740 8.30 -20.55 -15.29
CA PRO A 740 9.35 -19.76 -14.64
C PRO A 740 8.98 -18.27 -14.51
N ALA A 741 8.33 -17.65 -15.51
CA ALA A 741 7.88 -16.27 -15.45
C ALA A 741 6.89 -16.06 -14.31
N LEU A 742 5.92 -16.96 -14.15
CA LEU A 742 4.95 -16.92 -13.06
C LEU A 742 5.63 -17.12 -11.69
N ALA A 743 6.58 -18.04 -11.60
CA ALA A 743 7.34 -18.28 -10.38
C ALA A 743 8.20 -17.09 -9.97
N MET A 744 8.70 -16.28 -10.93
CA MET A 744 9.39 -15.02 -10.67
C MET A 744 8.45 -13.95 -10.12
N GLY A 745 7.18 -13.97 -10.47
CA GLY A 745 6.18 -13.05 -9.94
C GLY A 745 6.03 -13.12 -8.41
N VAL A 746 6.32 -14.28 -7.83
CA VAL A 746 6.30 -14.52 -6.37
C VAL A 746 7.71 -14.67 -5.77
N ASP A 747 8.74 -14.19 -6.48
CA ASP A 747 10.12 -14.31 -6.01
C ASP A 747 10.32 -13.56 -4.68
N PRO A 748 10.98 -14.16 -3.69
CA PRO A 748 11.36 -13.44 -2.49
C PRO A 748 12.34 -12.32 -2.81
N GLU A 749 12.45 -11.36 -1.90
CA GLU A 749 13.36 -10.22 -2.04
C GLU A 749 14.79 -10.71 -2.25
N THR A 750 15.34 -10.43 -3.43
CA THR A 750 16.71 -10.82 -3.81
C THR A 750 17.73 -9.78 -3.44
N ASP A 751 17.37 -8.51 -3.57
CA ASP A 751 18.17 -7.34 -3.21
C ASP A 751 17.40 -6.53 -2.17
N ASP A 752 18.10 -5.79 -1.30
CA ASP A 752 17.43 -4.87 -0.38
C ASP A 752 16.75 -3.73 -1.16
N VAL A 753 15.45 -3.87 -1.37
CA VAL A 753 14.66 -2.89 -2.12
C VAL A 753 14.54 -1.55 -1.38
N MET A 754 14.78 -1.53 -0.06
CA MET A 754 14.77 -0.32 0.76
C MET A 754 16.13 0.38 0.82
N ALA A 755 17.19 -0.21 0.28
CA ALA A 755 18.48 0.47 0.09
C ALA A 755 18.53 1.35 -1.16
N ARG A 756 17.50 1.32 -1.99
CA ARG A 756 17.44 2.09 -3.25
C ARG A 756 16.60 3.34 -3.06
N ARG A 757 16.98 4.44 -3.75
CA ARG A 757 16.15 5.65 -3.83
C ARG A 757 14.83 5.35 -4.55
N PRO A 758 13.74 6.08 -4.24
CA PRO A 758 12.49 5.99 -4.97
C PRO A 758 12.69 6.29 -6.45
N ARG A 759 11.90 5.63 -7.31
CA ARG A 759 11.89 5.91 -8.74
C ARG A 759 11.17 7.22 -9.01
N ARG A 760 11.63 7.93 -10.04
CA ARG A 760 10.93 9.11 -10.55
C ARG A 760 9.68 8.72 -11.32
N ARG A 761 8.74 9.63 -11.46
CA ARG A 761 7.53 9.42 -12.28
C ARG A 761 7.83 8.99 -13.72
N ASP A 762 8.93 9.51 -14.27
CA ASP A 762 9.33 9.29 -15.67
C ASP A 762 10.28 8.10 -15.87
N ASP A 763 10.69 7.43 -14.79
CA ASP A 763 11.59 6.28 -14.87
C ASP A 763 10.89 5.09 -15.53
N ARG A 764 11.48 4.61 -16.62
CA ARG A 764 10.98 3.46 -17.38
C ARG A 764 11.31 2.15 -16.66
N ILE A 765 10.44 1.16 -16.80
CA ILE A 765 10.69 -0.20 -16.30
C ILE A 765 11.85 -0.82 -17.05
N ILE A 766 11.87 -0.62 -18.39
CA ILE A 766 12.90 -1.12 -19.28
C ILE A 766 13.77 0.06 -19.71
N ASP A 767 14.91 0.20 -19.07
CA ASP A 767 15.92 1.18 -19.40
C ASP A 767 16.86 0.69 -20.52
N ARG A 768 17.71 1.59 -21.03
CA ARG A 768 18.69 1.25 -22.09
C ARG A 768 19.67 0.17 -21.65
N ALA A 769 20.05 0.16 -20.37
CA ALA A 769 20.97 -0.83 -19.82
C ALA A 769 20.32 -2.22 -19.76
N MET A 770 19.02 -2.28 -19.44
CA MET A 770 18.24 -3.53 -19.48
C MET A 770 18.12 -4.07 -20.91
N TRP A 771 17.86 -3.21 -21.92
CA TRP A 771 17.85 -3.60 -23.33
C TRP A 771 19.19 -4.18 -23.76
N GLY A 772 20.32 -3.55 -23.38
CA GLY A 772 21.66 -4.07 -23.70
C GLY A 772 21.92 -5.46 -23.09
N ARG A 773 21.47 -5.68 -21.85
CA ARG A 773 21.61 -6.98 -21.18
C ARG A 773 20.72 -8.05 -21.82
N MET A 774 19.48 -7.73 -22.18
CA MET A 774 18.59 -8.65 -22.89
C MET A 774 19.14 -9.03 -24.26
N ALA A 775 19.70 -8.06 -24.98
CA ALA A 775 20.35 -8.31 -26.27
C ALA A 775 21.57 -9.24 -26.12
N LEU A 776 22.40 -9.04 -25.09
CA LEU A 776 23.54 -9.93 -24.83
C LEU A 776 23.05 -11.37 -24.59
N VAL A 777 22.04 -11.56 -23.72
CA VAL A 777 21.50 -12.88 -23.41
C VAL A 777 20.92 -13.53 -24.66
N GLY A 778 20.10 -12.81 -25.44
CA GLY A 778 19.50 -13.30 -26.68
C GLY A 778 20.56 -13.71 -27.72
N ILE A 779 21.63 -12.90 -27.89
CA ILE A 779 22.74 -13.24 -28.80
C ILE A 779 23.46 -14.52 -28.34
N VAL A 780 23.77 -14.63 -27.03
CA VAL A 780 24.45 -15.84 -26.50
C VAL A 780 23.57 -17.08 -26.67
N MET A 781 22.25 -16.97 -26.45
CA MET A 781 21.31 -18.08 -26.69
C MET A 781 21.30 -18.48 -28.16
N ALA A 782 21.15 -17.52 -29.04
CA ALA A 782 21.14 -17.78 -30.48
C ALA A 782 22.45 -18.46 -30.96
N VAL A 783 23.59 -17.93 -30.56
CA VAL A 783 24.90 -18.49 -30.91
C VAL A 783 25.08 -19.90 -30.35
N ALA A 784 24.74 -20.15 -29.10
CA ALA A 784 24.81 -21.46 -28.48
C ALA A 784 23.92 -22.48 -29.20
N THR A 785 22.70 -22.08 -29.56
CA THR A 785 21.75 -22.93 -30.30
C THR A 785 22.25 -23.27 -31.70
N LEU A 786 22.66 -22.27 -32.48
CA LEU A 786 23.15 -22.46 -33.82
C LEU A 786 24.47 -23.23 -33.85
N LEU A 787 25.36 -23.02 -32.93
CA LEU A 787 26.60 -23.79 -32.78
C LEU A 787 26.31 -25.23 -32.37
N THR A 788 25.28 -25.52 -31.59
CA THR A 788 24.83 -26.89 -31.30
C THR A 788 24.37 -27.60 -32.58
N ILE A 789 23.60 -26.90 -33.44
CA ILE A 789 23.16 -27.46 -34.73
C ILE A 789 24.36 -27.73 -35.63
N ASP A 790 25.28 -26.78 -35.77
CA ASP A 790 26.49 -26.87 -36.57
C ASP A 790 27.41 -28.02 -36.14
N LEU A 791 27.61 -28.23 -34.85
CA LEU A 791 28.42 -29.31 -34.28
C LEU A 791 27.89 -30.72 -34.63
N LEU A 792 26.62 -30.86 -34.96
CA LEU A 792 25.97 -32.11 -35.20
C LEU A 792 25.73 -32.37 -36.67
N LEU A 793 25.57 -31.32 -37.50
CA LEU A 793 25.31 -31.44 -38.92
C LEU A 793 26.57 -31.65 -39.75
N PRO A 794 26.53 -32.50 -40.86
CA PRO A 794 27.59 -32.53 -41.82
C PRO A 794 27.58 -31.26 -42.72
N GLY A 795 28.76 -30.79 -43.09
CA GLY A 795 28.91 -29.65 -44.01
C GLY A 795 28.80 -28.26 -43.39
N GLY A 796 28.84 -28.15 -42.05
CA GLY A 796 28.94 -26.88 -41.34
C GLY A 796 30.40 -26.42 -41.14
N LEU A 797 30.59 -25.46 -40.18
CA LEU A 797 31.92 -25.00 -39.72
C LEU A 797 32.68 -26.11 -39.00
N ILE A 798 31.96 -26.98 -38.30
CA ILE A 798 32.48 -28.16 -37.57
C ILE A 798 31.72 -29.36 -38.15
N GLU A 799 32.45 -30.35 -38.71
CA GLU A 799 31.81 -31.51 -39.31
C GLU A 799 31.20 -32.43 -38.26
N GLY A 800 29.84 -32.53 -38.24
CA GLY A 800 29.06 -33.51 -37.53
C GLY A 800 28.66 -34.70 -38.36
N SER A 801 27.93 -35.66 -37.78
CA SER A 801 27.48 -36.88 -38.47
C SER A 801 26.00 -37.22 -38.22
N ALA A 802 25.27 -36.34 -37.55
CA ALA A 802 23.86 -36.56 -37.21
C ALA A 802 22.90 -36.14 -38.32
N SER A 803 21.69 -36.68 -38.28
CA SER A 803 20.62 -36.26 -39.19
C SER A 803 20.13 -34.84 -38.87
N LEU A 804 19.51 -34.16 -39.83
CA LEU A 804 18.90 -32.84 -39.67
C LEU A 804 17.89 -32.80 -38.51
N GLU A 805 17.09 -33.85 -38.37
CA GLU A 805 16.08 -33.94 -37.29
C GLU A 805 16.72 -34.00 -35.91
N VAL A 806 17.80 -34.74 -35.74
CA VAL A 806 18.56 -34.84 -34.49
C VAL A 806 19.23 -33.52 -34.19
N ALA A 807 19.92 -32.91 -35.15
CA ALA A 807 20.59 -31.63 -34.99
C ALA A 807 19.61 -30.50 -34.63
N ARG A 808 18.45 -30.45 -35.29
CA ARG A 808 17.36 -29.51 -35.00
C ARG A 808 16.81 -29.75 -33.57
N THR A 809 16.57 -31.01 -33.19
CA THR A 809 16.10 -31.38 -31.86
C THR A 809 17.12 -30.98 -30.76
N ALA A 810 18.41 -31.17 -31.03
CA ALA A 810 19.48 -30.75 -30.14
C ALA A 810 19.54 -29.21 -30.03
N GLY A 811 19.42 -28.47 -31.13
CA GLY A 811 19.33 -27.01 -31.09
C GLY A 811 18.11 -26.51 -30.32
N PHE A 812 16.92 -27.05 -30.58
CA PHE A 812 15.71 -26.79 -29.84
C PHE A 812 15.87 -27.05 -28.36
N THR A 813 16.44 -28.18 -27.96
CA THR A 813 16.70 -28.55 -26.57
C THR A 813 17.72 -27.62 -25.93
N THR A 814 18.77 -27.22 -26.65
CA THR A 814 19.76 -26.23 -26.17
C THR A 814 19.10 -24.91 -25.84
N LEU A 815 18.21 -24.42 -26.71
CA LEU A 815 17.51 -23.16 -26.49
C LEU A 815 16.59 -23.23 -25.26
N VAL A 816 15.80 -24.31 -25.10
CA VAL A 816 14.95 -24.54 -23.93
C VAL A 816 15.76 -24.57 -22.63
N LEU A 817 16.84 -25.35 -22.58
CA LEU A 817 17.70 -25.46 -21.41
C LEU A 817 18.38 -24.11 -21.11
N ALA A 818 18.82 -23.37 -22.12
CA ALA A 818 19.41 -22.05 -21.96
C ALA A 818 18.41 -21.05 -21.33
N GLN A 819 17.14 -21.08 -21.75
CA GLN A 819 16.06 -20.27 -21.19
C GLN A 819 15.76 -20.67 -19.75
N LEU A 820 15.65 -21.96 -19.42
CA LEU A 820 15.45 -22.44 -18.07
C LEU A 820 16.60 -22.03 -17.14
N VAL A 821 17.84 -22.04 -17.61
CA VAL A 821 19.01 -21.53 -16.90
C VAL A 821 18.95 -20.00 -16.75
N ASN A 822 18.56 -19.29 -17.80
CA ASN A 822 18.38 -17.82 -17.77
C ASN A 822 17.34 -17.38 -16.74
N ALA A 823 16.36 -18.21 -16.41
CA ALA A 823 15.40 -17.92 -15.36
C ALA A 823 16.09 -17.62 -14.01
N PHE A 824 17.13 -18.36 -13.63
CA PHE A 824 17.92 -18.08 -12.44
C PHE A 824 18.78 -16.82 -12.58
N SER A 825 19.35 -16.60 -13.76
CA SER A 825 20.20 -15.44 -14.04
C SER A 825 19.42 -14.13 -14.04
N SER A 826 18.16 -14.15 -14.43
CA SER A 826 17.26 -12.99 -14.54
C SER A 826 16.73 -12.50 -13.19
N ARG A 827 16.93 -13.23 -12.07
CA ARG A 827 16.48 -12.83 -10.72
C ARG A 827 17.18 -11.59 -10.17
N SER A 828 18.43 -11.34 -10.53
CA SER A 828 19.16 -10.12 -10.17
C SER A 828 20.10 -9.71 -11.27
N HIS A 829 20.25 -8.39 -11.45
CA HIS A 829 21.19 -7.83 -12.42
C HIS A 829 22.59 -7.54 -11.85
N THR A 830 22.75 -7.60 -10.53
CA THR A 830 24.00 -7.34 -9.83
C THR A 830 24.54 -8.55 -9.10
N ARG A 831 23.66 -9.37 -8.49
CA ARG A 831 24.06 -10.53 -7.71
C ARG A 831 24.17 -11.79 -8.54
N SER A 832 25.08 -12.69 -8.15
CA SER A 832 25.25 -13.98 -8.80
C SER A 832 24.00 -14.87 -8.65
N ALA A 833 23.68 -15.63 -9.71
CA ALA A 833 22.58 -16.58 -9.73
C ALA A 833 22.73 -17.69 -8.66
N PHE A 834 23.96 -18.00 -8.24
CA PHE A 834 24.25 -19.01 -7.22
C PHE A 834 23.91 -18.56 -5.80
N ARG A 835 23.80 -17.25 -5.56
CA ARG A 835 23.49 -16.71 -4.24
C ARG A 835 22.00 -16.77 -3.98
N ARG A 836 21.57 -17.50 -2.91
CA ARG A 836 20.16 -17.71 -2.55
C ARG A 836 19.32 -18.36 -3.69
N SER A 837 19.95 -19.22 -4.51
CA SER A 837 19.24 -19.93 -5.57
C SER A 837 18.05 -20.75 -5.05
N THR A 838 18.15 -21.34 -3.86
CA THR A 838 17.12 -22.17 -3.22
C THR A 838 15.96 -21.38 -2.60
N ALA A 839 16.03 -20.04 -2.53
CA ALA A 839 15.01 -19.22 -1.86
C ALA A 839 13.63 -19.30 -2.55
N ASN A 840 13.59 -19.50 -3.87
CA ASN A 840 12.34 -19.64 -4.63
C ASN A 840 12.11 -21.10 -5.05
N ARG A 841 11.39 -21.85 -4.21
CA ARG A 841 11.01 -23.25 -4.48
C ARG A 841 10.10 -23.40 -5.71
N TRP A 842 9.26 -22.40 -6.00
CA TRP A 842 8.37 -22.42 -7.16
C TRP A 842 9.13 -22.30 -8.48
N LEU A 843 10.22 -21.53 -8.48
CA LEU A 843 11.08 -21.42 -9.66
C LEU A 843 11.79 -22.76 -9.93
N TRP A 844 12.29 -23.43 -8.90
CA TRP A 844 12.86 -24.77 -9.06
C TRP A 844 11.84 -25.80 -9.56
N ALA A 845 10.62 -25.76 -9.02
CA ALA A 845 9.55 -26.65 -9.50
C ALA A 845 9.17 -26.36 -10.96
N ALA A 846 9.06 -25.09 -11.37
CA ALA A 846 8.76 -24.71 -12.74
C ALA A 846 9.89 -25.12 -13.69
N VAL A 847 11.15 -24.90 -13.33
CA VAL A 847 12.31 -25.31 -14.15
C VAL A 847 12.41 -26.83 -14.25
N ALA A 848 12.20 -27.57 -13.14
CA ALA A 848 12.21 -29.03 -13.17
C ALA A 848 11.06 -29.58 -14.03
N LEU A 849 9.86 -28.99 -13.94
CA LEU A 849 8.73 -29.35 -14.79
C LEU A 849 9.03 -29.08 -16.27
N GLY A 850 9.57 -27.88 -16.59
CA GLY A 850 9.95 -27.53 -17.96
C GLY A 850 11.00 -28.50 -18.53
N ALA A 851 12.02 -28.84 -17.74
CA ALA A 851 13.02 -29.82 -18.12
C ALA A 851 12.43 -31.23 -18.35
N ALA A 852 11.54 -31.69 -17.46
CA ALA A 852 10.87 -32.98 -17.61
C ALA A 852 9.97 -33.03 -18.85
N LEU A 853 9.24 -31.93 -19.12
CA LEU A 853 8.41 -31.81 -20.35
C LEU A 853 9.28 -31.78 -21.60
N GLN A 854 10.46 -31.14 -21.56
CA GLN A 854 11.41 -31.18 -22.68
C GLN A 854 11.94 -32.59 -22.94
N VAL A 855 12.27 -33.35 -21.91
CA VAL A 855 12.63 -34.78 -22.03
C VAL A 855 11.48 -35.57 -22.65
N ALA A 856 10.23 -35.28 -22.27
CA ALA A 856 9.07 -35.97 -22.86
C ALA A 856 8.91 -35.65 -24.36
N VAL A 857 9.08 -34.41 -24.80
CA VAL A 857 9.00 -34.02 -26.23
C VAL A 857 10.09 -34.68 -27.04
N VAL A 858 11.26 -34.91 -26.48
CA VAL A 858 12.39 -35.56 -27.16
C VAL A 858 12.22 -37.09 -27.25
N HIS A 859 11.54 -37.73 -26.27
CA HIS A 859 11.55 -39.19 -26.19
C HIS A 859 10.18 -39.88 -26.32
N VAL A 860 9.05 -39.14 -26.21
CA VAL A 860 7.70 -39.72 -26.35
C VAL A 860 7.29 -39.70 -27.82
N PRO A 861 7.01 -40.84 -28.46
CA PRO A 861 6.77 -40.93 -29.94
C PRO A 861 5.61 -40.02 -30.40
N LEU A 862 4.53 -39.91 -29.65
CA LEU A 862 3.40 -39.04 -30.00
C LEU A 862 3.81 -37.54 -30.03
N LEU A 863 4.65 -37.13 -29.07
CA LEU A 863 5.14 -35.74 -29.00
C LEU A 863 6.23 -35.51 -30.06
N GLN A 864 7.09 -36.51 -30.33
CA GLN A 864 8.07 -36.42 -31.41
C GLN A 864 7.37 -36.13 -32.75
N HIS A 865 6.30 -36.84 -33.04
CA HIS A 865 5.53 -36.63 -34.28
C HIS A 865 4.87 -35.24 -34.31
N ALA A 866 4.35 -34.78 -33.17
CA ALA A 866 3.67 -33.45 -33.07
C ALA A 866 4.65 -32.30 -33.23
N PHE A 867 5.85 -32.41 -32.71
CA PHE A 867 6.83 -31.31 -32.64
C PHE A 867 8.03 -31.50 -33.61
N GLY A 868 8.03 -32.52 -34.44
CA GLY A 868 9.10 -32.80 -35.37
C GLY A 868 10.46 -33.00 -34.69
N THR A 869 10.48 -33.79 -33.60
CA THR A 869 11.67 -34.04 -32.79
C THR A 869 12.14 -35.50 -32.97
N ALA A 870 13.43 -35.76 -32.76
CA ALA A 870 14.04 -37.08 -32.72
C ALA A 870 14.64 -37.35 -31.35
N ALA A 871 14.78 -38.66 -31.01
CA ALA A 871 15.40 -39.05 -29.76
C ALA A 871 16.89 -38.67 -29.75
N LEU A 872 17.33 -38.03 -28.64
CA LEU A 872 18.74 -37.68 -28.47
C LEU A 872 19.48 -38.71 -27.65
N SER A 873 20.70 -39.04 -28.06
CA SER A 873 21.65 -39.89 -27.31
C SER A 873 22.22 -39.13 -26.07
N ALA A 874 22.81 -39.87 -25.13
CA ALA A 874 23.47 -39.27 -23.97
C ALA A 874 24.60 -38.27 -24.33
N GLY A 875 25.28 -38.50 -25.47
CA GLY A 875 26.32 -37.60 -25.96
C GLY A 875 25.73 -36.26 -26.41
N GLU A 876 24.63 -36.31 -27.20
CA GLU A 876 23.94 -35.13 -27.69
C GLU A 876 23.29 -34.34 -26.54
N TRP A 877 22.71 -35.03 -25.54
CA TRP A 877 22.25 -34.39 -24.30
C TRP A 877 23.37 -33.65 -23.55
N SER A 878 24.57 -34.21 -23.52
CA SER A 878 25.75 -33.60 -22.89
C SER A 878 26.15 -32.34 -23.65
N ILE A 879 26.16 -32.37 -24.98
CA ILE A 879 26.45 -31.20 -25.82
C ILE A 879 25.42 -30.11 -25.56
N THR A 880 24.13 -30.44 -25.63
CA THR A 880 23.05 -29.45 -25.38
C THR A 880 23.14 -28.82 -23.99
N ALA A 881 23.43 -29.61 -22.96
CA ALA A 881 23.57 -29.11 -21.60
C ALA A 881 24.78 -28.16 -21.42
N VAL A 882 25.93 -28.53 -21.99
CA VAL A 882 27.15 -27.69 -21.98
C VAL A 882 26.89 -26.37 -22.72
N MET A 883 26.33 -26.43 -23.92
CA MET A 883 26.04 -25.26 -24.73
C MET A 883 25.01 -24.35 -24.07
N ALA A 884 23.94 -24.90 -23.50
CA ALA A 884 22.95 -24.14 -22.73
C ALA A 884 23.56 -23.44 -21.52
N SER A 885 24.54 -24.05 -20.84
CA SER A 885 25.24 -23.45 -19.69
C SER A 885 26.03 -22.20 -20.05
N THR A 886 26.40 -21.98 -21.32
CA THR A 886 27.14 -20.79 -21.76
C THR A 886 26.43 -19.50 -21.42
N VAL A 887 25.09 -19.49 -21.44
CA VAL A 887 24.27 -18.34 -21.03
C VAL A 887 24.50 -17.95 -19.58
N LEU A 888 24.57 -18.94 -18.66
CA LEU A 888 24.88 -18.70 -17.26
C LEU A 888 26.24 -18.01 -17.10
N TRP A 889 27.26 -18.58 -17.74
CA TRP A 889 28.63 -18.07 -17.59
C TRP A 889 28.80 -16.69 -18.21
N ALA A 890 28.20 -16.45 -19.39
CA ALA A 890 28.21 -15.13 -20.01
C ALA A 890 27.54 -14.06 -19.16
N VAL A 891 26.38 -14.36 -18.57
CA VAL A 891 25.66 -13.44 -17.69
C VAL A 891 26.43 -13.21 -16.39
N GLU A 892 26.99 -14.26 -15.77
CA GLU A 892 27.79 -14.11 -14.55
C GLU A 892 29.07 -13.30 -14.79
N LEU A 893 29.73 -13.50 -15.92
CA LEU A 893 30.87 -12.67 -16.34
C LEU A 893 30.46 -11.20 -16.52
N ALA A 894 29.34 -10.94 -17.20
CA ALA A 894 28.84 -9.60 -17.38
C ALA A 894 28.53 -8.90 -16.03
N LYS A 895 27.90 -9.64 -15.10
CA LYS A 895 27.64 -9.16 -13.72
C LYS A 895 28.94 -8.90 -12.94
N TYR A 896 29.95 -9.76 -13.11
CA TYR A 896 31.24 -9.58 -12.48
C TYR A 896 31.95 -8.32 -12.97
N LEU A 897 31.96 -8.10 -14.30
CA LEU A 897 32.55 -6.91 -14.90
C LEU A 897 31.83 -5.64 -14.50
N ALA A 898 30.49 -5.65 -14.42
CA ALA A 898 29.70 -4.52 -13.95
C ALA A 898 30.06 -4.16 -12.50
N ARG A 899 30.12 -5.14 -11.60
CA ARG A 899 30.51 -4.91 -10.19
C ARG A 899 31.90 -4.30 -10.04
N ARG A 900 32.86 -4.73 -10.86
CA ARG A 900 34.22 -4.16 -10.86
C ARG A 900 34.22 -2.69 -11.29
N ARG A 901 33.44 -2.33 -12.31
CA ARG A 901 33.32 -0.93 -12.77
C ARG A 901 32.73 -0.03 -11.68
N ASP A 902 31.70 -0.50 -10.98
CA ASP A 902 31.07 0.26 -9.89
C ASP A 902 32.05 0.48 -8.71
N GLN A 903 32.88 -0.51 -8.39
CA GLN A 903 33.91 -0.39 -7.37
C GLN A 903 35.03 0.58 -7.75
N SER A 904 35.45 0.60 -9.01
CA SER A 904 36.48 1.52 -9.49
C SER A 904 36.01 2.98 -9.55
N SER A 905 34.72 3.21 -9.88
CA SER A 905 34.12 4.55 -9.85
C SER A 905 33.95 5.10 -8.43
N SER A 906 33.58 4.24 -7.47
CA SER A 906 33.48 4.65 -6.07
C SER A 906 34.82 4.96 -5.41
N SER A 907 35.91 4.30 -5.80
CA SER A 907 37.25 4.56 -5.30
C SER A 907 37.88 5.84 -5.89
N SER A 908 37.53 6.19 -7.12
CA SER A 908 37.98 7.45 -7.73
C SER A 908 37.31 8.68 -7.13
N THR A 909 36.05 8.56 -6.71
CA THR A 909 35.33 9.67 -6.07
C THR A 909 35.81 9.93 -4.64
N SER A 910 36.26 8.89 -3.93
CA SER A 910 36.83 9.04 -2.58
C SER A 910 38.28 9.63 -2.60
N GLN A 911 39.04 9.46 -3.68
CA GLN A 911 40.37 10.08 -3.84
C GLN A 911 40.31 11.53 -4.30
N SER A 912 39.27 11.95 -5.05
CA SER A 912 39.10 13.35 -5.44
C SER A 912 38.62 14.26 -4.31
N SER A 913 37.99 13.71 -3.26
CA SER A 913 37.60 14.48 -2.07
C SER A 913 38.70 14.65 -1.02
N SER A 914 39.83 13.95 -1.14
CA SER A 914 41.00 14.09 -0.24
C SER A 914 42.08 15.03 -0.75
N HIS A 915 41.96 15.61 -1.95
CA HIS A 915 42.95 16.51 -2.55
C HIS A 915 42.52 17.96 -2.75
N SER A 916 41.34 18.37 -2.22
CA SER A 916 40.93 19.79 -2.23
C SER A 916 41.10 20.48 -0.86
N GLY A 917 42.18 20.17 -0.18
CA GLY A 917 42.70 20.95 0.94
C GLY A 917 43.75 21.89 0.43
N SER A 918 43.39 23.02 -0.16
CA SER A 918 44.37 24.05 -0.52
C SER A 918 43.81 25.45 -0.27
N ASN A 919 44.48 26.14 0.61
CA ASN A 919 44.69 27.59 0.75
C ASN A 919 43.54 28.56 0.41
N PRO A 920 43.18 29.45 1.33
CA PRO A 920 42.37 30.59 1.00
C PRO A 920 43.14 31.61 0.18
N PRO A 921 42.56 32.27 -0.83
CA PRO A 921 43.17 33.36 -1.56
C PRO A 921 43.21 34.62 -0.68
N SER A 922 44.39 35.20 -0.63
CA SER A 922 44.68 36.56 -0.18
C SER A 922 43.84 37.58 -0.95
N ASN A 923 43.04 38.37 -0.24
CA ASN A 923 42.46 39.59 -0.80
C ASN A 923 42.95 40.78 0.04
N GLU A 924 43.82 41.57 -0.56
CA GLU A 924 44.12 42.94 -0.18
C GLU A 924 42.99 43.89 -0.60
N ALA A 925 42.82 44.86 0.23
CA ALA A 925 42.39 46.22 0.01
C ALA A 925 41.00 46.67 0.52
N ALA A 926 41.15 47.64 1.38
CA ALA A 926 40.32 48.81 1.70
C ALA A 926 39.42 48.71 2.96
N SER A 927 39.92 49.08 4.12
CA SER A 927 40.09 50.40 4.77
C SER A 927 38.81 50.94 5.46
N ARG A 928 39.02 51.25 6.77
CA ARG A 928 38.32 52.24 7.65
C ARG A 928 37.02 51.77 8.27
N SER A 929 36.84 51.69 9.56
CA SER A 929 37.24 52.55 10.68
C SER A 929 36.94 51.83 12.02
N ALA A 930 37.84 51.90 12.94
CA ALA A 930 37.64 51.60 14.38
C ALA A 930 37.03 52.86 15.07
N PRO A 931 36.62 52.84 16.34
CA PRO A 931 37.54 52.62 17.45
C PRO A 931 36.99 51.85 18.68
N ARG A 932 37.92 51.19 19.38
CA ARG A 932 38.30 51.30 20.81
C ARG A 932 37.20 51.12 21.86
N THR A 933 37.38 50.38 22.99
CA THR A 933 38.51 50.24 23.91
C THR A 933 38.21 49.16 24.97
N VAL A 934 39.31 48.52 25.46
CA VAL A 934 39.73 48.29 26.85
C VAL A 934 39.01 47.20 27.61
N SER A 935 39.60 46.26 28.34
CA SER A 935 40.93 45.81 28.75
C SER A 935 40.85 44.55 29.59
N ARG A 936 41.85 43.70 29.50
CA ARG A 936 42.63 43.02 30.59
C ARG A 936 41.84 42.41 31.76
N SER A 937 42.15 41.18 32.17
CA SER A 937 43.44 40.64 32.66
C SER A 937 43.28 39.13 32.93
N ASP A 938 44.22 38.31 32.49
CA ASP A 938 45.21 37.53 33.24
C ASP A 938 44.62 36.59 34.34
N VAL A 939 44.93 35.32 34.34
CA VAL A 939 46.13 34.68 34.83
C VAL A 939 45.93 33.13 34.87
N ALA A 940 46.82 32.44 34.28
CA ALA A 940 47.67 31.30 34.68
C ALA A 940 47.06 29.88 34.86
N ASP A 941 47.70 29.02 34.11
CA ASP A 941 48.39 27.76 34.45
C ASP A 941 47.86 26.81 35.53
N ALA A 942 47.65 25.57 35.08
CA ALA A 942 48.38 24.43 35.69
C ALA A 942 48.10 23.08 34.95
N ARG A 943 49.09 22.61 34.24
CA ARG A 943 49.66 21.25 34.19
C ARG A 943 48.86 20.01 34.54
N CYS A 944 48.84 19.09 33.56
CA CYS A 944 49.42 17.72 33.61
C CYS A 944 48.78 16.69 34.58
N GLY A 945 48.31 15.60 34.03
CA GLY A 945 48.03 14.39 34.74
C GLY A 945 47.54 13.25 33.83
N SER A 946 48.48 12.56 33.24
CA SER A 946 48.32 11.25 32.63
C SER A 946 47.92 10.20 33.66
N VAL A 947 46.89 9.39 33.44
CA VAL A 947 46.81 8.03 34.08
C VAL A 947 45.96 7.11 33.20
N THR A 948 46.61 6.19 32.54
CA THR A 948 46.47 4.73 32.38
C THR A 948 45.08 4.11 32.40
N THR A 949 44.83 3.42 31.33
CA THR A 949 43.88 2.28 31.24
C THR A 949 44.24 1.14 32.16
N PRO A 950 43.29 0.37 32.63
CA PRO A 950 43.47 -1.04 32.91
C PRO A 950 42.47 -1.96 32.17
N PRO A 951 42.77 -3.25 32.14
CA PRO A 951 42.38 -4.15 31.07
C PRO A 951 41.14 -4.98 31.35
N SER A 952 40.62 -5.56 30.29
CA SER A 952 39.60 -6.58 30.23
C SER A 952 39.99 -7.83 31.05
N PRO A 953 39.07 -8.55 31.65
CA PRO A 953 39.30 -9.96 31.97
C PRO A 953 38.46 -10.90 31.09
N ALA A 954 39.14 -11.97 30.75
CA ALA A 954 38.77 -13.10 29.93
C ALA A 954 37.73 -14.02 30.59
N SER A 955 36.97 -14.63 29.72
CA SER A 955 36.47 -16.02 29.71
C SER A 955 36.20 -16.77 31.04
N SER A 956 34.95 -17.26 31.14
CA SER A 956 34.71 -18.59 31.68
C SER A 956 33.48 -19.23 30.99
N GLU A 957 33.76 -20.42 30.50
CA GLU A 957 32.86 -21.41 29.96
C GLU A 957 31.71 -21.74 30.92
N PHE A 958 30.50 -21.92 30.38
CA PHE A 958 29.62 -22.97 30.91
C PHE A 958 28.90 -23.68 29.77
N ARG A 959 29.14 -25.00 29.75
CA ARG A 959 28.53 -25.99 28.86
C ARG A 959 27.11 -26.33 29.30
N THR A 960 26.33 -26.71 28.28
CA THR A 960 25.26 -27.72 28.22
C THR A 960 23.96 -27.47 28.95
N ALA A 961 22.90 -27.37 28.13
CA ALA A 961 21.81 -28.36 28.15
C ALA A 961 20.91 -28.22 26.89
N ARG A 962 20.98 -29.23 26.06
CA ARG A 962 19.94 -29.49 25.03
C ARG A 962 18.62 -29.79 25.73
N ARG A 963 17.56 -29.10 25.36
CA ARG A 963 16.20 -29.66 25.42
C ARG A 963 15.49 -29.39 24.12
N THR A 964 15.30 -30.43 23.38
CA THR A 964 14.35 -30.63 22.30
C THR A 964 12.95 -30.39 22.82
N SER A 965 12.21 -29.48 22.17
CA SER A 965 10.76 -29.55 22.17
C SER A 965 10.29 -29.35 20.73
N SER A 966 9.84 -30.44 20.14
CA SER A 966 9.05 -30.45 18.91
C SER A 966 7.75 -29.70 19.13
N PHE A 967 7.44 -28.74 18.26
CA PHE A 967 6.08 -28.28 18.07
C PHE A 967 5.67 -28.62 16.65
N MET A 968 4.72 -29.56 16.58
CA MET A 968 3.94 -29.90 15.40
C MET A 968 3.21 -28.66 14.88
N ASN A 969 3.41 -28.38 13.61
CA ASN A 969 2.53 -27.52 12.84
C ASN A 969 1.39 -28.36 12.30
N ASP A 970 0.22 -28.21 12.87
CA ASP A 970 -1.04 -28.65 12.27
C ASP A 970 -1.45 -27.69 11.17
N ALA A 971 -1.27 -28.11 9.93
CA ALA A 971 -1.81 -27.47 8.75
C ALA A 971 -3.27 -27.91 8.58
N VAL A 972 -4.21 -27.04 8.90
CA VAL A 972 -5.62 -27.23 8.56
C VAL A 972 -5.81 -26.93 7.07
N VAL A 973 -6.04 -27.97 6.29
CA VAL A 973 -6.52 -27.93 4.91
C VAL A 973 -8.04 -27.84 4.96
N PRO A 974 -8.70 -26.84 4.33
CA PRO A 974 -10.15 -26.91 4.17
C PRO A 974 -10.50 -27.83 2.99
N SER A 975 -11.20 -28.89 3.29
CA SER A 975 -11.81 -29.79 2.32
C SER A 975 -12.86 -29.05 1.48
N VAL A 976 -12.73 -29.19 0.17
CA VAL A 976 -13.75 -28.78 -0.80
C VAL A 976 -14.83 -29.85 -0.79
N CYS A 977 -16.01 -29.49 -0.31
CA CYS A 977 -17.22 -30.31 -0.44
C CYS A 977 -17.96 -29.95 -1.73
N ALA A 978 -18.04 -30.88 -2.65
CA ALA A 978 -18.89 -30.83 -3.83
C ALA A 978 -20.35 -31.05 -3.40
N ILE A 979 -21.25 -30.16 -3.81
CA ILE A 979 -22.68 -30.28 -3.61
C ILE A 979 -23.31 -30.81 -4.88
N THR A 980 -23.82 -32.05 -4.81
CA THR A 980 -24.93 -32.56 -5.65
C THR A 980 -26.10 -32.85 -4.73
N GLY A 981 -27.27 -32.25 -4.99
CA GLY A 981 -28.50 -32.53 -4.28
C GLY A 981 -29.20 -33.86 -4.74
N PRO A 982 -30.47 -34.20 -4.34
CA PRO A 982 -31.40 -33.49 -3.45
C PRO A 982 -32.03 -34.37 -2.34
N ALA A 983 -32.67 -33.69 -1.34
CA ALA A 983 -33.77 -34.11 -0.48
C ALA A 983 -33.80 -35.47 0.24
N SER A 984 -33.69 -35.42 1.58
CA SER A 984 -34.73 -36.03 2.48
C SER A 984 -34.39 -35.75 3.95
N THR A 985 -35.42 -35.43 4.68
CA THR A 985 -35.61 -35.31 6.13
C THR A 985 -34.78 -36.25 7.01
N MET A 986 -34.13 -35.70 8.07
CA MET A 986 -34.05 -36.37 9.35
C MET A 986 -33.79 -35.44 10.54
N ARG A 987 -34.48 -35.76 11.64
CA ARG A 987 -34.62 -35.05 12.90
C ARG A 987 -33.31 -34.99 13.70
N CYS A 988 -33.09 -33.87 14.37
CA CYS A 988 -32.17 -33.74 15.48
C CYS A 988 -32.67 -34.47 16.71
N SER A 989 -31.80 -35.24 17.35
CA SER A 989 -31.91 -35.60 18.77
C SER A 989 -30.64 -35.18 19.49
N THR A 990 -30.84 -34.43 20.56
CA THR A 990 -29.91 -33.98 21.57
C THR A 990 -29.25 -35.14 22.32
N GLY A 991 -27.95 -35.04 22.64
CA GLY A 991 -27.23 -35.89 23.54
C GLY A 991 -25.95 -35.22 24.06
N LEU A 992 -26.03 -34.84 25.33
CA LEU A 992 -24.96 -34.40 26.18
C LEU A 992 -23.82 -35.43 26.32
N ARG A 993 -22.58 -35.00 26.18
CA ARG A 993 -21.49 -35.04 27.18
C ARG A 993 -20.28 -34.25 26.69
#